data_86c6da55b028883be6e57bd57cff2c0a
#
_entry.id   86c6da55b028883be6e57bd57cff2c0a
#
_cell.length_a   1.000
_cell.length_b   1.000
_cell.length_c   1.000
_cell.angle_alpha   90.00
_cell.angle_beta   90.00
_cell.angle_gamma   90.00
#
_symmetry.space_group_name_H-M   'P 1'
#
loop_
_entity.id
_entity.type
_entity.pdbx_description
1 polymer ?
#
loop_
_entity_poly.entity_id
_entity_poly.type
_entity_poly.pdbx_seq_one_letter_code
_entity_poly.pdbx_strand_id
1 'polypeptide(L)'
;MIQNYSTAKGRLSSFGSNLFIGLLFFFLSTGITVALPASTDFDLVKERVVKEYLTSEVDKEEIQQLLTSQNPDGTWPGINYQDVSRTGFEHYFHTGNMVTLAKAYQHPNSTFRGSPKVKQAISNALDHWVQNDYFCDNWWYNQIGIPNNLVAVMLLLGDELPEELVQATQPIIGRAHLNASGARPSGDRIKIAGILAKNLLFLGEKEKFETVLKVIEGEIKFSTGSRGLQRDFSFHHRVDRVNNTSSYGLGYADAFVEWLVYTAATQYSFSRDKVEILVDYYLDGISKNLAFGKYLEAGAKNRGIARPGALHGLDAKTPKKLLQATDYRKGDLEEIVKIREEGIHKVSLSYGKYFWQTEFFTYQRPGFFTSVRMYSIRNDNMEVSYNSEGLMNHHRGDGTNHLSITGKEYFDIFPVMDFQKIPGATILQKEKLPDPDQIQKSGYTDFVGAVTDDLYGSVAFDFISPHDPLKARKSWFFFDKEYVCLGAGINAKGKQEVFTTLNQLLLKGEVYAQVGHQMKILESGKHGLKNPDWIYHDRVGYFMLAPQDVELSFGEVTGNWTSINRQTRAPQEDVTKEVFSLWVNHGNNVRQESYAYMILPNASLEETKAYRIDDQIEILANTPELQAVRHKQLLQVQANFYQAGKLDLGDGLELTMDGPGLVLLHLDGQNIVKMAVSDPSRKLNRMHFQLNSKLNLQGTQHRVAWDAEHWISKVTVQLPEGEFAGSSVILGD
;
A
#
# COMPACT_ATOMS: atom_id res chain seq x y z
N MET A 1 -28.20 33.67 33.66
CA MET A 1 -28.57 33.83 35.06
C MET A 1 -27.39 33.22 35.82
N ILE A 2 -26.45 34.04 36.25
CA ILE A 2 -26.44 34.81 37.50
C ILE A 2 -26.44 33.82 38.69
N GLN A 3 -25.37 33.78 39.30
CA GLN A 3 -24.78 34.30 40.55
C GLN A 3 -24.60 33.19 41.58
N ASN A 4 -23.70 33.13 42.46
CA ASN A 4 -22.64 33.93 43.05
C ASN A 4 -22.32 33.35 44.45
N TYR A 5 -21.10 33.52 44.89
CA TYR A 5 -20.60 33.74 46.25
C TYR A 5 -20.82 32.66 47.35
N SER A 6 -19.95 32.37 48.27
CA SER A 6 -19.15 33.29 49.12
C SER A 6 -18.18 32.53 50.01
N THR A 7 -17.04 33.12 50.18
CA THR A 7 -16.06 33.13 51.28
C THR A 7 -16.56 32.92 52.71
N ALA A 8 -15.74 32.31 53.58
CA ALA A 8 -15.56 32.74 54.96
C ALA A 8 -14.19 32.34 55.56
N LYS A 9 -13.58 33.34 56.15
CA LYS A 9 -12.35 33.35 57.01
C LYS A 9 -12.67 32.97 58.43
N GLY A 10 -11.65 32.61 59.20
CA GLY A 10 -11.60 32.84 60.64
C GLY A 10 -10.89 31.73 61.40
N ARG A 11 -9.86 31.91 61.95
CA ARG A 11 -9.17 32.61 63.04
C ARG A 11 -8.59 31.61 64.04
N LEU A 12 -7.29 31.77 64.24
CA LEU A 12 -6.40 31.55 65.38
C LEU A 12 -7.05 31.32 66.77
N SER A 13 -6.47 30.38 67.51
CA SER A 13 -6.09 30.68 68.95
C SER A 13 -4.99 29.72 69.42
N SER A 14 -4.17 30.28 70.22
CA SER A 14 -2.89 29.91 70.85
C SER A 14 -3.03 29.13 72.13
N PHE A 15 -1.89 28.66 72.65
CA PHE A 15 -1.45 28.40 74.01
C PHE A 15 -1.14 26.93 74.34
N GLY A 16 0.12 26.79 74.88
CA GLY A 16 0.46 25.76 75.80
C GLY A 16 1.87 25.18 75.66
N SER A 17 2.84 25.91 76.24
CA SER A 17 4.21 25.41 76.46
C SER A 17 4.25 24.25 77.46
N ASN A 18 5.02 23.22 77.18
CA ASN A 18 5.72 22.48 78.26
C ASN A 18 7.06 21.89 77.75
N LEU A 19 8.09 22.25 78.43
CA LEU A 19 9.50 21.92 78.26
C LEU A 19 9.75 20.48 78.74
N PHE A 20 10.28 19.61 77.85
CA PHE A 20 10.93 18.36 78.28
C PHE A 20 12.30 18.25 77.61
N ILE A 21 13.35 18.30 78.41
CA ILE A 21 14.74 18.10 78.03
C ILE A 21 14.95 16.59 77.85
N GLY A 22 15.17 16.15 76.61
CA GLY A 22 15.60 14.78 76.25
C GLY A 22 16.93 14.84 75.52
N LEU A 23 17.97 14.27 76.08
CA LEU A 23 19.25 14.10 75.38
C LEU A 23 19.10 13.34 74.06
N LEU A 24 19.42 14.01 72.94
CA LEU A 24 19.53 13.36 71.64
C LEU A 24 20.98 12.93 71.41
N PHE A 25 21.22 11.61 71.40
CA PHE A 25 22.42 11.02 70.81
C PHE A 25 22.39 11.17 69.29
N PHE A 26 23.26 12.02 68.80
CA PHE A 26 23.51 12.09 67.34
C PHE A 26 24.33 10.88 66.86
N PHE A 27 23.71 9.86 66.33
CA PHE A 27 24.39 8.90 65.40
C PHE A 27 24.51 9.55 64.01
N LEU A 28 25.69 10.03 63.66
CA LEU A 28 26.08 10.34 62.30
C LEU A 28 26.21 9.02 61.57
N SER A 29 25.14 8.55 60.99
CA SER A 29 25.22 7.56 59.90
C SER A 29 25.58 8.31 58.61
N THR A 30 26.85 8.26 58.25
CA THR A 30 27.27 8.59 56.86
C THR A 30 26.71 7.54 55.94
N GLY A 31 25.48 7.76 55.50
CA GLY A 31 24.90 7.03 54.40
C GLY A 31 25.65 7.43 53.11
N ILE A 32 26.54 6.56 52.66
CA ILE A 32 27.09 6.63 51.31
C ILE A 32 25.91 6.33 50.39
N THR A 33 25.22 7.36 49.92
CA THR A 33 24.33 7.26 48.77
C THR A 33 25.23 6.99 47.55
N VAL A 34 25.42 5.73 47.22
CA VAL A 34 25.96 5.36 45.93
C VAL A 34 24.91 5.80 44.93
N ALA A 35 25.09 6.96 44.31
CA ALA A 35 24.31 7.37 43.16
C ALA A 35 24.55 6.29 42.09
N LEU A 36 23.50 5.54 41.75
CA LEU A 36 23.54 4.69 40.58
C LEU A 36 23.99 5.56 39.40
N PRO A 37 24.96 5.13 38.61
CA PRO A 37 25.38 5.90 37.43
C PRO A 37 24.15 6.18 36.58
N ALA A 38 23.97 7.44 36.17
CA ALA A 38 22.88 7.82 35.28
C ALA A 38 22.96 6.92 34.03
N SER A 39 21.84 6.29 33.67
CA SER A 39 21.75 5.45 32.48
C SER A 39 22.22 6.27 31.27
N THR A 40 23.13 5.73 30.49
CA THR A 40 23.60 6.41 29.26
C THR A 40 22.53 6.33 28.17
N ASP A 41 22.58 7.22 27.19
CA ASP A 41 21.70 7.15 26.02
C ASP A 41 21.75 5.79 25.31
N PHE A 42 22.93 5.15 25.31
CA PHE A 42 23.12 3.81 24.78
C PHE A 42 22.32 2.76 25.58
N ASP A 43 22.35 2.83 26.89
CA ASP A 43 21.60 1.91 27.75
C ASP A 43 20.08 2.15 27.61
N LEU A 44 19.68 3.42 27.48
CA LEU A 44 18.28 3.77 27.24
C LEU A 44 17.76 3.20 25.91
N VAL A 45 18.56 3.26 24.83
CA VAL A 45 18.20 2.63 23.54
C VAL A 45 18.08 1.12 23.68
N LYS A 46 19.05 0.47 24.38
CA LYS A 46 19.00 -0.98 24.66
C LYS A 46 17.72 -1.34 25.44
N GLU A 47 17.39 -0.59 26.48
CA GLU A 47 16.18 -0.79 27.28
C GLU A 47 14.91 -0.70 26.41
N ARG A 48 14.80 0.31 25.53
CA ARG A 48 13.66 0.49 24.63
C ARG A 48 13.52 -0.66 23.63
N VAL A 49 14.63 -1.16 23.08
CA VAL A 49 14.64 -2.34 22.21
C VAL A 49 14.16 -3.58 22.95
N VAL A 50 14.64 -3.83 24.16
CA VAL A 50 14.18 -4.95 24.99
C VAL A 50 12.71 -4.81 25.34
N LYS A 51 12.26 -3.61 25.74
CA LYS A 51 10.87 -3.33 26.07
C LYS A 51 9.92 -3.62 24.90
N GLU A 52 10.32 -3.33 23.66
CA GLU A 52 9.49 -3.63 22.47
C GLU A 52 9.21 -5.12 22.34
N TYR A 53 10.18 -5.99 22.64
CA TYR A 53 9.95 -7.44 22.64
C TYR A 53 8.95 -7.88 23.73
N LEU A 54 8.77 -7.09 24.77
CA LEU A 54 7.90 -7.39 25.92
C LEU A 54 6.53 -6.66 25.87
N THR A 55 6.15 -6.07 24.73
CA THR A 55 4.86 -5.36 24.58
C THR A 55 3.68 -6.30 24.37
N SER A 56 3.90 -7.50 23.83
CA SER A 56 2.84 -8.49 23.62
C SER A 56 2.65 -9.37 24.84
N GLU A 57 1.41 -9.69 25.18
CA GLU A 57 1.10 -10.65 26.23
C GLU A 57 1.72 -12.03 25.92
N VAL A 58 1.94 -12.79 26.99
CA VAL A 58 2.49 -14.14 26.91
C VAL A 58 1.33 -15.15 26.99
N ASP A 59 1.18 -15.94 25.95
CA ASP A 59 0.22 -17.04 25.93
C ASP A 59 0.73 -18.20 26.80
N LYS A 60 0.06 -18.42 27.92
CA LYS A 60 0.46 -19.43 28.90
C LYS A 60 0.37 -20.85 28.36
N GLU A 61 -0.65 -21.14 27.55
CA GLU A 61 -0.89 -22.46 26.96
C GLU A 61 0.19 -22.77 25.92
N GLU A 62 0.52 -21.81 25.07
CA GLU A 62 1.62 -21.94 24.11
C GLU A 62 2.95 -22.24 24.81
N ILE A 63 3.30 -21.48 25.86
CA ILE A 63 4.54 -21.73 26.62
C ILE A 63 4.55 -23.13 27.25
N GLN A 64 3.44 -23.53 27.86
CA GLN A 64 3.34 -24.85 28.47
C GLN A 64 3.49 -25.96 27.42
N GLN A 65 2.89 -25.79 26.24
CA GLN A 65 3.00 -26.72 25.13
C GLN A 65 4.45 -26.82 24.63
N LEU A 66 5.13 -25.69 24.41
CA LEU A 66 6.54 -25.66 23.99
C LEU A 66 7.44 -26.38 25.00
N LEU A 67 7.23 -26.18 26.31
CA LEU A 67 8.01 -26.83 27.36
C LEU A 67 7.75 -28.33 27.52
N THR A 68 6.55 -28.81 27.19
CA THR A 68 6.19 -30.22 27.34
C THR A 68 6.48 -31.04 26.09
N SER A 69 6.47 -30.41 24.93
CA SER A 69 6.73 -31.08 23.64
C SER A 69 8.20 -31.06 23.22
N GLN A 70 9.06 -30.26 23.87
CA GLN A 70 10.47 -30.23 23.51
C GLN A 70 11.13 -31.60 23.75
N ASN A 71 11.85 -32.08 22.75
CA ASN A 71 12.65 -33.29 22.83
C ASN A 71 13.90 -33.08 23.69
N PRO A 72 14.50 -34.16 24.26
CA PRO A 72 15.73 -34.04 25.07
C PRO A 72 16.93 -33.41 24.36
N ASP A 73 16.97 -33.47 23.02
CA ASP A 73 18.02 -32.88 22.17
C ASP A 73 17.73 -31.41 21.82
N GLY A 74 16.73 -30.78 22.40
CA GLY A 74 16.38 -29.39 22.16
C GLY A 74 15.48 -29.13 20.95
N THR A 75 15.12 -30.15 20.18
CA THR A 75 14.22 -30.02 19.01
C THR A 75 12.74 -30.00 19.41
N TRP A 76 11.87 -29.66 18.47
CA TRP A 76 10.41 -29.75 18.62
C TRP A 76 9.79 -30.69 17.60
N PRO A 77 8.80 -31.52 17.98
CA PRO A 77 8.05 -32.31 17.03
C PRO A 77 7.26 -31.39 16.08
N GLY A 78 7.06 -31.86 14.85
CA GLY A 78 6.34 -31.09 13.82
C GLY A 78 7.20 -30.11 13.03
N ILE A 79 8.50 -29.97 13.35
CA ILE A 79 9.48 -29.25 12.56
C ILE A 79 10.29 -30.23 11.72
N ASN A 80 10.25 -30.04 10.39
CA ASN A 80 11.07 -30.84 9.49
C ASN A 80 12.51 -30.29 9.42
N TYR A 81 13.42 -30.87 10.16
CA TYR A 81 14.84 -30.48 10.20
C TYR A 81 15.67 -31.00 9.00
N GLN A 82 15.07 -31.73 8.08
CA GLN A 82 15.74 -32.24 6.89
C GLN A 82 15.55 -31.33 5.66
N ASP A 83 14.51 -30.50 5.65
CA ASP A 83 14.17 -29.66 4.51
C ASP A 83 14.80 -28.27 4.62
N VAL A 84 15.98 -28.11 4.03
CA VAL A 84 16.70 -26.82 3.93
C VAL A 84 16.38 -26.06 2.64
N SER A 85 15.43 -26.51 1.86
CA SER A 85 15.03 -25.91 0.59
C SER A 85 14.53 -24.47 0.76
N ARG A 86 14.54 -23.73 -0.34
CA ARG A 86 14.17 -22.30 -0.38
C ARG A 86 12.83 -21.98 0.24
N THR A 87 11.83 -22.85 0.15
CA THR A 87 10.45 -22.63 0.60
C THR A 87 10.01 -23.53 1.76
N GLY A 88 10.84 -24.52 2.14
CA GLY A 88 10.53 -25.54 3.14
C GLY A 88 11.09 -25.27 4.54
N PHE A 89 12.09 -24.45 4.70
CA PHE A 89 12.91 -24.24 5.89
C PHE A 89 12.12 -23.97 7.20
N GLU A 90 11.52 -25.02 7.77
CA GLU A 90 10.74 -24.97 9.01
C GLU A 90 11.61 -24.72 10.26
N HIS A 91 12.90 -24.88 10.16
CA HIS A 91 13.91 -24.49 11.16
C HIS A 91 13.72 -23.07 11.70
N TYR A 92 13.10 -22.17 10.90
CA TYR A 92 12.74 -20.83 11.33
C TYR A 92 11.82 -20.84 12.56
N PHE A 93 10.92 -21.82 12.67
CA PHE A 93 10.05 -21.98 13.84
C PHE A 93 10.82 -22.38 15.09
N HIS A 94 11.86 -23.20 14.96
CA HIS A 94 12.72 -23.54 16.08
C HIS A 94 13.28 -22.27 16.76
N THR A 95 13.87 -21.38 15.98
CA THR A 95 14.38 -20.12 16.51
C THR A 95 13.25 -19.18 16.98
N GLY A 96 12.09 -19.22 16.36
CA GLY A 96 10.88 -18.55 16.79
C GLY A 96 10.41 -19.01 18.18
N ASN A 97 10.38 -20.31 18.41
CA ASN A 97 10.03 -20.92 19.71
C ASN A 97 10.97 -20.45 20.81
N MET A 98 12.28 -20.34 20.53
CA MET A 98 13.22 -19.77 21.49
C MET A 98 12.90 -18.31 21.85
N VAL A 99 12.51 -17.48 20.87
CA VAL A 99 12.10 -16.08 21.13
C VAL A 99 10.83 -16.05 21.98
N THR A 100 9.85 -16.90 21.70
CA THR A 100 8.60 -17.01 22.49
C THR A 100 8.89 -17.38 23.94
N LEU A 101 9.74 -18.38 24.16
CA LEU A 101 10.20 -18.76 25.49
C LEU A 101 11.00 -17.65 26.20
N ALA A 102 11.89 -16.96 25.48
CA ALA A 102 12.69 -15.86 26.02
C ALA A 102 11.83 -14.67 26.48
N LYS A 103 10.79 -14.33 25.70
CA LYS A 103 9.79 -13.35 26.10
C LYS A 103 9.07 -13.78 27.39
N ALA A 104 8.60 -15.02 27.45
CA ALA A 104 7.93 -15.55 28.65
C ALA A 104 8.83 -15.51 29.89
N TYR A 105 10.14 -15.73 29.71
CA TYR A 105 11.12 -15.67 30.79
C TYR A 105 11.30 -14.26 31.36
N GLN A 106 11.29 -13.23 30.50
CA GLN A 106 11.56 -11.83 30.90
C GLN A 106 10.30 -11.00 31.15
N HIS A 107 9.16 -11.37 30.58
CA HIS A 107 7.95 -10.55 30.63
C HIS A 107 7.47 -10.35 32.09
N PRO A 108 7.23 -9.10 32.53
CA PRO A 108 6.95 -8.78 33.94
C PRO A 108 5.68 -9.49 34.47
N ASN A 109 4.70 -9.72 33.64
CA ASN A 109 3.42 -10.36 34.00
C ASN A 109 3.38 -11.87 33.71
N SER A 110 4.49 -12.46 33.25
CA SER A 110 4.53 -13.89 32.92
C SER A 110 4.65 -14.74 34.17
N THR A 111 3.86 -15.82 34.24
CA THR A 111 3.99 -16.87 35.27
C THR A 111 5.27 -17.68 35.11
N PHE A 112 5.96 -17.55 33.99
CA PHE A 112 7.24 -18.20 33.68
C PHE A 112 8.46 -17.29 33.88
N ARG A 113 8.25 -16.09 34.40
CA ARG A 113 9.34 -15.14 34.66
C ARG A 113 10.42 -15.75 35.56
N GLY A 114 11.67 -15.73 35.08
CA GLY A 114 12.82 -16.28 35.81
C GLY A 114 12.77 -17.80 35.97
N SER A 115 11.94 -18.54 35.24
CA SER A 115 11.78 -19.98 35.37
C SER A 115 13.03 -20.75 34.93
N PRO A 116 13.69 -21.54 35.82
CA PRO A 116 14.83 -22.37 35.44
C PRO A 116 14.51 -23.35 34.33
N LYS A 117 13.25 -23.87 34.27
CA LYS A 117 12.81 -24.79 33.24
C LYS A 117 12.76 -24.13 31.87
N VAL A 118 12.28 -22.88 31.79
CA VAL A 118 12.26 -22.12 30.53
C VAL A 118 13.68 -21.81 30.06
N LYS A 119 14.54 -21.37 30.97
CA LYS A 119 15.97 -21.11 30.68
C LYS A 119 16.67 -22.35 30.14
N GLN A 120 16.47 -23.52 30.77
CA GLN A 120 17.04 -24.79 30.33
C GLN A 120 16.53 -25.19 28.93
N ALA A 121 15.22 -25.01 28.67
CA ALA A 121 14.64 -25.31 27.36
C ALA A 121 15.26 -24.43 26.25
N ILE A 122 15.46 -23.13 26.51
CA ILE A 122 16.14 -22.23 25.57
C ILE A 122 17.60 -22.64 25.37
N SER A 123 18.34 -22.98 26.45
CA SER A 123 19.72 -23.42 26.36
C SER A 123 19.87 -24.68 25.52
N ASN A 124 19.01 -25.70 25.73
CA ASN A 124 19.02 -26.95 24.95
C ASN A 124 18.74 -26.68 23.45
N ALA A 125 17.74 -25.82 23.16
CA ALA A 125 17.39 -25.48 21.79
C ALA A 125 18.50 -24.70 21.07
N LEU A 126 19.13 -23.77 21.80
CA LEU A 126 20.24 -22.99 21.26
C LEU A 126 21.49 -23.83 21.03
N ASP A 127 21.78 -24.76 21.94
CA ASP A 127 22.89 -25.72 21.80
C ASP A 127 22.69 -26.61 20.57
N HIS A 128 21.48 -27.18 20.41
CA HIS A 128 21.11 -27.92 19.20
C HIS A 128 21.32 -27.08 17.93
N TRP A 129 20.88 -25.83 17.94
CA TRP A 129 21.03 -24.92 16.79
C TRP A 129 22.51 -24.69 16.44
N VAL A 130 23.34 -24.37 17.43
CA VAL A 130 24.76 -24.08 17.24
C VAL A 130 25.51 -25.30 16.72
N GLN A 131 25.20 -26.51 17.25
CA GLN A 131 25.85 -27.75 16.81
C GLN A 131 25.55 -28.12 15.35
N ASN A 132 24.33 -27.79 14.86
CA ASN A 132 23.90 -28.16 13.51
C ASN A 132 24.08 -27.03 12.49
N ASP A 133 24.01 -25.78 12.92
CA ASP A 133 24.12 -24.56 12.09
C ASP A 133 23.40 -24.65 10.74
N TYR A 134 22.11 -24.92 10.77
CA TYR A 134 21.29 -25.11 9.58
C TYR A 134 21.35 -23.94 8.62
N PHE A 135 21.55 -24.21 7.33
CA PHE A 135 21.70 -23.21 6.28
C PHE A 135 20.67 -23.45 5.17
N CYS A 136 19.83 -22.45 4.91
CA CYS A 136 18.75 -22.49 3.93
C CYS A 136 19.24 -22.08 2.54
N ASP A 137 18.68 -22.67 1.48
CA ASP A 137 18.87 -22.21 0.09
C ASP A 137 18.34 -20.80 -0.16
N ASN A 138 17.53 -20.26 0.73
CA ASN A 138 17.04 -18.90 0.70
C ASN A 138 17.87 -18.01 1.63
N TRP A 139 18.69 -17.13 1.05
CA TRP A 139 19.56 -16.19 1.75
C TRP A 139 18.85 -15.38 2.84
N TRP A 140 17.53 -15.11 2.68
CA TRP A 140 16.76 -14.32 3.64
C TRP A 140 16.77 -14.95 5.04
N TYR A 141 16.61 -16.27 5.13
CA TYR A 141 16.69 -16.96 6.41
C TYR A 141 18.07 -16.84 7.04
N ASN A 142 19.11 -16.99 6.23
CA ASN A 142 20.50 -17.00 6.72
C ASN A 142 20.99 -15.62 7.19
N GLN A 143 20.55 -14.55 6.53
CA GLN A 143 21.05 -13.19 6.77
C GLN A 143 20.08 -12.27 7.51
N ILE A 144 18.80 -12.62 7.59
CA ILE A 144 17.77 -11.83 8.26
C ILE A 144 17.00 -12.67 9.28
N GLY A 145 16.28 -13.70 8.84
CA GLY A 145 15.31 -14.41 9.68
C GLY A 145 15.92 -15.01 10.94
N ILE A 146 16.94 -15.85 10.77
CA ILE A 146 17.63 -16.53 11.88
C ILE A 146 18.45 -15.55 12.74
N PRO A 147 19.31 -14.66 12.17
CA PRO A 147 20.01 -13.66 12.96
C PRO A 147 19.08 -12.76 13.79
N ASN A 148 17.91 -12.37 13.25
CA ASN A 148 16.94 -11.56 13.99
C ASN A 148 16.36 -12.29 15.20
N ASN A 149 16.03 -13.57 15.07
CA ASN A 149 15.52 -14.36 16.18
C ASN A 149 16.60 -14.60 17.24
N LEU A 150 17.82 -14.92 16.83
CA LEU A 150 18.93 -15.16 17.75
C LEU A 150 19.34 -13.90 18.50
N VAL A 151 19.41 -12.73 17.85
CA VAL A 151 19.73 -11.48 18.53
C VAL A 151 18.63 -11.08 19.54
N ALA A 152 17.37 -11.41 19.27
CA ALA A 152 16.29 -11.22 20.23
C ALA A 152 16.49 -12.09 21.49
N VAL A 153 16.88 -13.35 21.32
CA VAL A 153 17.21 -14.24 22.44
C VAL A 153 18.39 -13.69 23.24
N MET A 154 19.46 -13.20 22.57
CA MET A 154 20.61 -12.59 23.24
C MET A 154 20.23 -11.36 24.05
N LEU A 155 19.42 -10.45 23.51
CA LEU A 155 18.97 -9.24 24.23
C LEU A 155 18.06 -9.54 25.41
N LEU A 156 17.26 -10.60 25.34
CA LEU A 156 16.32 -10.99 26.40
C LEU A 156 16.96 -11.82 27.50
N LEU A 157 17.91 -12.71 27.18
CA LEU A 157 18.54 -13.59 28.17
C LEU A 157 20.05 -13.33 28.37
N GLY A 158 20.73 -12.71 27.44
CA GLY A 158 22.13 -12.31 27.42
C GLY A 158 23.03 -12.93 28.46
N ASP A 159 23.11 -12.22 29.60
CA ASP A 159 24.02 -12.56 30.69
C ASP A 159 23.62 -13.84 31.47
N GLU A 160 22.46 -14.42 31.18
CA GLU A 160 21.96 -15.61 31.89
C GLU A 160 22.23 -16.92 31.14
N LEU A 161 22.67 -16.86 29.87
CA LEU A 161 23.06 -18.02 29.09
C LEU A 161 24.54 -18.40 29.34
N PRO A 162 24.94 -19.68 29.16
CA PRO A 162 26.34 -20.07 29.21
C PRO A 162 27.19 -19.26 28.22
N GLU A 163 28.29 -18.70 28.67
CA GLU A 163 29.17 -17.84 27.87
C GLU A 163 29.63 -18.53 26.57
N GLU A 164 29.99 -19.80 26.64
CA GLU A 164 30.42 -20.61 25.51
C GLU A 164 29.34 -20.67 24.43
N LEU A 165 28.07 -20.80 24.85
CA LEU A 165 26.91 -20.86 23.95
C LEU A 165 26.62 -19.51 23.31
N VAL A 166 26.76 -18.42 24.07
CA VAL A 166 26.65 -17.04 23.58
C VAL A 166 27.74 -16.78 22.51
N GLN A 167 28.99 -17.13 22.80
CA GLN A 167 30.10 -16.96 21.87
C GLN A 167 29.92 -17.79 20.60
N ALA A 168 29.48 -19.04 20.71
CA ALA A 168 29.22 -19.91 19.56
C ALA A 168 28.06 -19.43 18.68
N THR A 169 27.12 -18.63 19.23
CA THR A 169 25.99 -18.04 18.48
C THR A 169 26.42 -16.81 17.66
N GLN A 170 27.44 -16.07 18.07
CA GLN A 170 27.83 -14.82 17.44
C GLN A 170 28.18 -14.92 15.94
N PRO A 171 28.88 -15.96 15.44
CA PRO A 171 29.11 -16.12 13.99
C PRO A 171 27.84 -16.25 13.18
N ILE A 172 26.78 -16.83 13.76
CA ILE A 172 25.48 -17.01 13.08
C ILE A 172 24.74 -15.67 13.00
N ILE A 173 24.69 -14.92 14.11
CA ILE A 173 24.13 -13.56 14.14
C ILE A 173 24.94 -12.65 13.20
N GLY A 174 26.24 -12.79 13.18
CA GLY A 174 27.18 -12.01 12.36
C GLY A 174 26.99 -12.15 10.84
N ARG A 175 26.17 -13.08 10.38
CA ARG A 175 25.75 -13.14 8.96
C ARG A 175 24.93 -11.91 8.53
N ALA A 176 24.29 -11.24 9.51
CA ALA A 176 23.63 -9.95 9.31
C ALA A 176 24.65 -8.79 9.38
N HIS A 177 25.41 -8.57 8.30
CA HIS A 177 26.40 -7.49 8.21
C HIS A 177 26.21 -6.65 6.94
N LEU A 178 26.70 -5.40 6.93
CA LEU A 178 26.46 -4.42 5.85
C LEU A 178 27.02 -4.82 4.47
N ASN A 179 27.93 -5.77 4.43
CA ASN A 179 28.51 -6.34 3.20
C ASN A 179 27.86 -7.68 2.81
N ALA A 180 26.82 -8.12 3.52
CA ALA A 180 26.07 -9.32 3.18
C ALA A 180 25.40 -9.19 1.79
N SER A 181 25.27 -10.30 1.05
CA SER A 181 24.68 -10.30 -0.29
C SER A 181 23.23 -9.77 -0.32
N GLY A 182 22.51 -9.87 0.79
CA GLY A 182 21.16 -9.33 0.99
C GLY A 182 21.11 -7.87 1.42
N ALA A 183 22.23 -7.27 1.85
CA ALA A 183 22.29 -5.88 2.31
C ALA A 183 22.24 -4.86 1.13
N ARG A 184 21.30 -5.06 0.22
CA ARG A 184 21.09 -4.20 -0.95
C ARG A 184 20.33 -2.93 -0.55
N PRO A 185 20.60 -1.76 -1.17
CA PRO A 185 19.81 -0.55 -0.93
C PRO A 185 18.32 -0.83 -1.10
N SER A 186 17.60 -0.89 0.00
CA SER A 186 16.14 -1.13 0.11
C SER A 186 15.78 -1.49 1.57
N GLY A 187 14.56 -1.97 1.82
CA GLY A 187 14.14 -2.50 3.12
C GLY A 187 15.01 -3.63 3.68
N ASP A 188 15.64 -4.44 2.84
CA ASP A 188 16.51 -5.54 3.30
C ASP A 188 17.79 -5.02 3.96
N ARG A 189 18.40 -3.97 3.41
CA ARG A 189 19.57 -3.33 4.01
C ARG A 189 19.28 -2.80 5.42
N ILE A 190 18.11 -2.19 5.60
CA ILE A 190 17.71 -1.64 6.89
C ILE A 190 17.48 -2.75 7.92
N LYS A 191 16.84 -3.84 7.51
CA LYS A 191 16.65 -5.01 8.40
C LYS A 191 17.97 -5.59 8.84
N ILE A 192 18.91 -5.79 7.92
CA ILE A 192 20.26 -6.30 8.23
C ILE A 192 21.01 -5.32 9.15
N ALA A 193 21.00 -4.02 8.84
CA ALA A 193 21.61 -3.00 9.69
C ALA A 193 20.97 -2.95 11.08
N GLY A 194 19.65 -3.10 11.16
CA GLY A 194 18.92 -3.16 12.43
C GLY A 194 19.29 -4.37 13.28
N ILE A 195 19.46 -5.56 12.68
CA ILE A 195 19.93 -6.76 13.38
C ILE A 195 21.35 -6.54 13.89
N LEU A 196 22.24 -6.01 13.06
CA LEU A 196 23.61 -5.67 13.45
C LEU A 196 23.61 -4.66 14.59
N ALA A 197 22.82 -3.59 14.53
CA ALA A 197 22.71 -2.60 15.60
C ALA A 197 22.22 -3.21 16.93
N LYS A 198 21.20 -4.08 16.88
CA LYS A 198 20.71 -4.84 18.04
C LYS A 198 21.79 -5.74 18.64
N ASN A 199 22.59 -6.40 17.80
CA ASN A 199 23.71 -7.20 18.30
C ASN A 199 24.81 -6.36 18.95
N LEU A 200 25.10 -5.17 18.40
CA LEU A 200 26.06 -4.23 18.98
C LEU A 200 25.58 -3.66 20.32
N LEU A 201 24.27 -3.46 20.49
CA LEU A 201 23.66 -3.13 21.80
C LEU A 201 23.85 -4.26 22.81
N PHE A 202 23.72 -5.51 22.38
CA PHE A 202 23.97 -6.68 23.24
C PHE A 202 25.45 -6.75 23.67
N LEU A 203 26.36 -6.60 22.71
CA LEU A 203 27.81 -6.67 22.95
C LEU A 203 28.41 -5.44 23.66
N GLY A 204 27.66 -4.35 23.84
CA GLY A 204 28.16 -3.11 24.46
C GLY A 204 29.06 -2.27 23.54
N GLU A 205 29.06 -2.50 22.22
CA GLU A 205 29.98 -1.91 21.23
C GLU A 205 29.47 -0.52 20.75
N LYS A 206 29.57 0.50 21.60
CA LYS A 206 28.97 1.83 21.40
C LYS A 206 29.40 2.54 20.12
N GLU A 207 30.69 2.57 19.78
CA GLU A 207 31.22 3.27 18.62
C GLU A 207 30.76 2.62 17.29
N LYS A 208 30.74 1.29 17.25
CA LYS A 208 30.25 0.55 16.09
C LYS A 208 28.73 0.73 15.94
N PHE A 209 28.00 0.73 17.04
CA PHE A 209 26.56 1.00 17.07
C PHE A 209 26.23 2.37 16.46
N GLU A 210 26.93 3.44 16.89
CA GLU A 210 26.74 4.78 16.32
C GLU A 210 27.00 4.80 14.82
N THR A 211 28.05 4.11 14.35
CA THR A 211 28.37 4.00 12.93
C THR A 211 27.25 3.33 12.15
N VAL A 212 26.66 2.26 12.69
CA VAL A 212 25.56 1.53 12.04
C VAL A 212 24.27 2.37 12.03
N LEU A 213 23.98 3.13 13.11
CA LEU A 213 22.83 4.03 13.14
C LEU A 213 22.93 5.13 12.08
N LYS A 214 24.11 5.70 11.85
CA LYS A 214 24.32 6.67 10.75
C LYS A 214 24.04 6.04 9.37
N VAL A 215 24.34 4.75 9.19
CA VAL A 215 23.96 4.03 7.96
C VAL A 215 22.45 3.88 7.87
N ILE A 216 21.77 3.52 8.96
CA ILE A 216 20.31 3.40 8.99
C ILE A 216 19.66 4.75 8.63
N GLU A 217 20.00 5.82 9.34
CA GLU A 217 19.48 7.17 9.06
C GLU A 217 19.75 7.62 7.63
N GLY A 218 20.97 7.36 7.11
CA GLY A 218 21.39 7.72 5.76
C GLY A 218 20.61 7.01 4.66
N GLU A 219 19.92 5.93 4.95
CA GLU A 219 19.03 5.24 3.99
C GLU A 219 17.61 5.83 3.92
N ILE A 220 17.23 6.76 4.83
CA ILE A 220 16.01 7.57 4.68
C ILE A 220 16.29 8.64 3.63
N LYS A 221 16.03 8.32 2.38
CA LYS A 221 16.30 9.19 1.24
C LYS A 221 15.50 8.80 0.02
N PHE A 222 15.28 9.76 -0.87
CA PHE A 222 14.81 9.45 -2.21
C PHE A 222 15.92 8.74 -2.99
N SER A 223 15.51 7.72 -3.73
CA SER A 223 16.43 6.93 -4.55
C SER A 223 16.82 7.70 -5.82
N THR A 224 18.08 7.59 -6.20
CA THR A 224 18.58 8.04 -7.51
C THR A 224 18.63 6.90 -8.53
N GLY A 225 18.17 5.70 -8.14
CA GLY A 225 18.22 4.48 -8.94
C GLY A 225 16.87 3.78 -9.05
N SER A 226 16.92 2.55 -9.54
CA SER A 226 15.72 1.73 -9.76
C SER A 226 15.15 1.09 -8.48
N ARG A 227 15.73 1.31 -7.30
CA ARG A 227 15.30 0.72 -6.02
C ARG A 227 15.15 1.80 -4.97
N GLY A 228 14.24 1.60 -4.02
CA GLY A 228 14.01 2.49 -2.88
C GLY A 228 12.84 3.45 -3.06
N LEU A 229 12.76 4.43 -2.16
CA LEU A 229 11.73 5.46 -2.13
C LEU A 229 11.87 6.40 -3.33
N GLN A 230 10.78 6.61 -4.06
CA GLN A 230 10.71 7.47 -5.25
C GLN A 230 10.13 8.86 -4.90
N ARG A 231 10.34 9.85 -5.80
CA ARG A 231 9.87 11.23 -5.59
C ARG A 231 8.36 11.41 -5.50
N ASP A 232 7.60 10.47 -6.04
CA ASP A 232 6.14 10.43 -5.93
C ASP A 232 5.64 9.71 -4.67
N PHE A 233 6.56 9.33 -3.78
CA PHE A 233 6.33 8.50 -2.61
C PHE A 233 5.91 7.05 -2.90
N SER A 234 6.08 6.55 -4.12
CA SER A 234 6.04 5.11 -4.38
C SER A 234 7.36 4.44 -3.99
N PHE A 235 7.37 3.11 -3.96
CA PHE A 235 8.54 2.33 -3.57
C PHE A 235 8.85 1.23 -4.58
N HIS A 236 10.09 1.20 -5.07
CA HIS A 236 10.62 0.14 -5.91
C HIS A 236 11.48 -0.82 -5.09
N HIS A 237 11.13 -2.11 -5.10
CA HIS A 237 11.98 -3.12 -4.45
C HIS A 237 13.03 -3.71 -5.42
N ARG A 238 12.72 -3.72 -6.72
CA ARG A 238 13.55 -4.32 -7.78
C ARG A 238 13.67 -3.39 -8.98
N VAL A 239 14.51 -3.83 -9.94
CA VAL A 239 14.74 -3.13 -11.21
C VAL A 239 13.53 -3.17 -12.16
N ASP A 240 12.57 -4.05 -11.91
CA ASP A 240 11.29 -4.12 -12.62
C ASP A 240 10.40 -2.89 -12.40
N ARG A 241 10.70 -2.08 -11.38
CA ARG A 241 9.99 -0.85 -11.01
C ARG A 241 8.49 -1.04 -10.77
N VAL A 242 8.09 -2.24 -10.40
CA VAL A 242 6.72 -2.54 -9.99
C VAL A 242 6.41 -1.87 -8.66
N ASN A 243 5.17 -1.43 -8.47
CA ASN A 243 4.73 -0.81 -7.21
C ASN A 243 4.84 -1.78 -6.03
N ASN A 244 5.78 -1.52 -5.14
CA ASN A 244 6.00 -2.29 -3.91
C ASN A 244 5.73 -1.46 -2.63
N THR A 245 5.03 -0.34 -2.72
CA THR A 245 4.78 0.60 -1.62
C THR A 245 4.09 -0.08 -0.43
N SER A 246 3.01 -0.82 -0.67
CA SER A 246 2.25 -1.52 0.38
C SER A 246 2.76 -2.93 0.70
N SER A 247 3.97 -3.27 0.30
CA SER A 247 4.65 -4.54 0.60
C SER A 247 6.04 -4.30 1.18
N TYR A 248 7.08 -4.33 0.38
CA TYR A 248 8.46 -4.05 0.81
C TYR A 248 8.64 -2.61 1.32
N GLY A 249 7.92 -1.65 0.74
CA GLY A 249 7.93 -0.26 1.17
C GLY A 249 7.31 -0.05 2.55
N LEU A 250 6.26 -0.79 2.88
CA LEU A 250 5.69 -0.81 4.23
C LEU A 250 6.72 -1.33 5.25
N GLY A 251 7.35 -2.48 4.96
CA GLY A 251 8.39 -3.03 5.83
C GLY A 251 9.65 -2.14 5.93
N TYR A 252 9.94 -1.33 4.92
CA TYR A 252 10.97 -0.29 4.97
C TYR A 252 10.58 0.81 5.97
N ALA A 253 9.38 1.35 5.89
CA ALA A 253 8.89 2.38 6.82
C ALA A 253 8.84 1.86 8.25
N ASP A 254 8.28 0.68 8.49
CA ASP A 254 8.17 0.08 9.83
C ASP A 254 9.54 -0.07 10.50
N ALA A 255 10.55 -0.54 9.75
CA ALA A 255 11.91 -0.69 10.26
C ALA A 255 12.55 0.64 10.68
N PHE A 256 12.29 1.73 9.95
CA PHE A 256 12.76 3.06 10.34
C PHE A 256 11.99 3.62 11.53
N VAL A 257 10.67 3.44 11.58
CA VAL A 257 9.83 3.91 12.68
C VAL A 257 10.24 3.24 13.99
N GLU A 258 10.64 1.97 13.98
CA GLU A 258 11.22 1.32 15.17
C GLU A 258 12.46 2.05 15.67
N TRP A 259 13.45 2.31 14.80
CA TRP A 259 14.68 3.00 15.19
C TRP A 259 14.42 4.47 15.57
N LEU A 260 13.49 5.15 14.91
CA LEU A 260 13.06 6.51 15.28
C LEU A 260 12.59 6.56 16.74
N VAL A 261 11.77 5.60 17.16
CA VAL A 261 11.27 5.51 18.55
C VAL A 261 12.37 5.10 19.52
N TYR A 262 13.22 4.13 19.17
CA TYR A 262 14.31 3.69 20.05
C TYR A 262 15.30 4.81 20.36
N THR A 263 15.60 5.66 19.36
CA THR A 263 16.59 6.72 19.48
C THR A 263 16.01 8.08 19.90
N ALA A 264 14.68 8.23 19.96
CA ALA A 264 14.03 9.51 20.28
C ALA A 264 14.55 10.14 21.57
N ALA A 265 14.83 11.46 21.55
CA ALA A 265 15.35 12.23 22.68
C ALA A 265 16.67 11.69 23.28
N THR A 266 17.53 11.08 22.45
CA THR A 266 18.92 10.71 22.78
C THR A 266 19.88 11.38 21.82
N GLN A 267 21.19 11.30 22.06
CA GLN A 267 22.22 11.75 21.12
C GLN A 267 22.17 11.02 19.75
N TYR A 268 21.45 9.89 19.68
CA TYR A 268 21.26 9.06 18.48
C TYR A 268 19.99 9.41 17.71
N SER A 269 19.23 10.44 18.09
CA SER A 269 18.00 10.85 17.42
C SER A 269 18.25 11.19 15.94
N PHE A 270 17.33 10.78 15.08
CA PHE A 270 17.39 11.11 13.64
C PHE A 270 17.18 12.61 13.43
N SER A 271 17.81 13.14 12.39
CA SER A 271 17.65 14.55 11.96
C SER A 271 16.22 14.81 11.49
N ARG A 272 15.79 16.06 11.66
CA ARG A 272 14.41 16.48 11.38
C ARG A 272 14.01 16.22 9.93
N ASP A 273 14.87 16.49 8.96
CA ASP A 273 14.63 16.27 7.52
C ASP A 273 14.35 14.78 7.23
N LYS A 274 15.02 13.84 7.91
CA LYS A 274 14.80 12.41 7.77
C LYS A 274 13.45 11.98 8.34
N VAL A 275 13.09 12.55 9.48
CA VAL A 275 11.79 12.31 10.11
C VAL A 275 10.66 12.81 9.21
N GLU A 276 10.78 14.02 8.64
CA GLU A 276 9.80 14.61 7.73
C GLU A 276 9.63 13.75 6.47
N ILE A 277 10.71 13.32 5.82
CA ILE A 277 10.65 12.39 4.66
C ILE A 277 9.90 11.09 5.04
N LEU A 278 10.16 10.54 6.21
CA LEU A 278 9.53 9.29 6.66
C LEU A 278 8.03 9.46 6.90
N VAL A 279 7.62 10.57 7.53
CA VAL A 279 6.20 10.89 7.76
C VAL A 279 5.47 11.14 6.43
N ASP A 280 6.06 11.92 5.53
CA ASP A 280 5.49 12.17 4.21
C ASP A 280 5.36 10.87 3.41
N TYR A 281 6.38 10.02 3.43
CA TYR A 281 6.28 8.70 2.81
C TYR A 281 5.16 7.84 3.41
N TYR A 282 4.99 7.89 4.73
CA TYR A 282 3.94 7.13 5.40
C TYR A 282 2.54 7.64 5.02
N LEU A 283 2.34 8.95 4.99
CA LEU A 283 1.05 9.59 4.70
C LEU A 283 0.74 9.64 3.20
N ASP A 284 1.67 10.14 2.38
CA ASP A 284 1.43 10.39 0.95
C ASP A 284 1.84 9.23 0.04
N GLY A 285 2.65 8.31 0.55
CA GLY A 285 3.01 7.06 -0.11
C GLY A 285 2.13 5.91 0.37
N ILE A 286 2.43 5.39 1.58
CA ILE A 286 1.80 4.17 2.10
C ILE A 286 0.29 4.35 2.28
N SER A 287 -0.14 5.37 3.04
CA SER A 287 -1.57 5.53 3.37
C SER A 287 -2.43 5.78 2.15
N LYS A 288 -1.90 6.50 1.12
CA LYS A 288 -2.61 6.73 -0.15
C LYS A 288 -2.56 5.54 -1.13
N ASN A 289 -1.74 4.52 -0.85
CA ASN A 289 -1.76 3.22 -1.55
C ASN A 289 -2.73 2.20 -0.92
N LEU A 290 -3.43 2.58 0.15
CA LEU A 290 -4.36 1.72 0.89
C LEU A 290 -5.80 2.19 0.68
N ALA A 291 -6.72 1.26 0.49
CA ALA A 291 -8.14 1.60 0.50
C ALA A 291 -8.51 2.16 1.89
N PHE A 292 -9.03 3.39 1.89
CA PHE A 292 -9.39 4.15 3.09
C PHE A 292 -8.23 4.42 4.07
N GLY A 293 -6.97 4.37 3.60
CA GLY A 293 -5.79 4.47 4.48
C GLY A 293 -5.61 3.26 5.41
N LYS A 294 -6.38 2.20 5.23
CA LYS A 294 -6.45 1.03 6.12
C LYS A 294 -6.20 -0.30 5.43
N TYR A 295 -6.92 -0.64 4.36
CA TYR A 295 -6.88 -1.97 3.76
C TYR A 295 -5.88 -2.05 2.62
N LEU A 296 -5.10 -3.14 2.61
CA LEU A 296 -4.20 -3.43 1.50
C LEU A 296 -5.00 -3.60 0.22
N GLU A 297 -4.52 -2.99 -0.85
CA GLU A 297 -5.22 -2.89 -2.11
C GLU A 297 -4.76 -3.97 -3.10
N ALA A 298 -5.70 -4.59 -3.81
CA ALA A 298 -5.45 -5.73 -4.68
C ALA A 298 -4.49 -5.39 -5.84
N GLY A 299 -4.62 -4.24 -6.49
CA GLY A 299 -3.75 -3.81 -7.60
C GLY A 299 -2.31 -3.56 -7.17
N ALA A 300 -2.08 -3.09 -5.92
CA ALA A 300 -0.76 -2.83 -5.37
C ALA A 300 -0.11 -4.05 -4.70
N LYS A 301 -0.87 -5.12 -4.43
CA LYS A 301 -0.39 -6.31 -3.71
C LYS A 301 0.12 -7.40 -4.65
N ASN A 302 1.08 -7.15 -5.44
CA ASN A 302 1.75 -8.01 -6.41
C ASN A 302 1.53 -9.55 -6.22
N ARG A 303 2.56 -10.38 -6.24
CA ARG A 303 2.44 -11.84 -6.03
C ARG A 303 1.92 -12.22 -4.63
N GLY A 304 2.04 -11.30 -3.67
CA GLY A 304 1.59 -11.54 -2.29
C GLY A 304 0.08 -11.77 -2.13
N ILE A 305 -0.74 -11.55 -3.16
CA ILE A 305 -2.16 -11.95 -3.16
C ILE A 305 -2.36 -13.46 -3.04
N ALA A 306 -1.34 -14.24 -3.36
CA ALA A 306 -1.38 -15.69 -3.30
C ALA A 306 -1.30 -16.26 -1.86
N ARG A 307 -1.43 -15.42 -0.84
CA ARG A 307 -1.43 -15.80 0.58
C ARG A 307 -2.77 -15.48 1.21
N PRO A 308 -3.33 -16.37 2.03
CA PRO A 308 -4.53 -16.05 2.82
C PRO A 308 -4.33 -14.77 3.64
N GLY A 309 -5.37 -13.97 3.76
CA GLY A 309 -5.33 -12.70 4.49
C GLY A 309 -4.51 -11.59 3.82
N ALA A 310 -4.11 -11.74 2.57
CA ALA A 310 -3.21 -10.79 1.87
C ALA A 310 -3.72 -9.34 1.83
N LEU A 311 -5.04 -9.14 1.88
CA LEU A 311 -5.69 -7.83 1.82
C LEU A 311 -6.25 -7.37 3.19
N HIS A 312 -5.65 -7.83 4.29
CA HIS A 312 -6.07 -7.41 5.63
C HIS A 312 -5.94 -5.91 5.87
N GLY A 313 -6.68 -5.41 6.84
CA GLY A 313 -6.53 -4.04 7.32
C GLY A 313 -5.30 -3.89 8.22
N LEU A 314 -4.58 -2.80 8.05
CA LEU A 314 -3.47 -2.45 8.93
C LEU A 314 -3.98 -1.88 10.25
N ASP A 315 -3.27 -2.15 11.33
CA ASP A 315 -3.50 -1.57 12.65
C ASP A 315 -2.94 -0.14 12.77
N ALA A 316 -3.16 0.49 13.92
CA ALA A 316 -2.69 1.85 14.19
C ALA A 316 -1.30 1.90 14.86
N LYS A 317 -0.56 0.79 14.97
CA LYS A 317 0.71 0.73 15.71
C LYS A 317 1.76 1.68 15.13
N THR A 318 1.98 1.63 13.82
CA THR A 318 3.01 2.46 13.16
C THR A 318 2.69 3.96 13.22
N PRO A 319 1.48 4.47 12.87
CA PRO A 319 1.21 5.89 13.00
C PRO A 319 1.20 6.38 14.46
N LYS A 320 0.84 5.55 15.44
CA LYS A 320 0.98 5.87 16.85
C LYS A 320 2.46 6.02 17.29
N LYS A 321 3.34 5.18 16.77
CA LYS A 321 4.78 5.30 17.00
C LYS A 321 5.34 6.58 16.38
N LEU A 322 4.89 6.98 15.19
CA LEU A 322 5.26 8.26 14.59
C LEU A 322 4.82 9.45 15.46
N LEU A 323 3.59 9.44 15.97
CA LEU A 323 3.06 10.45 16.89
C LEU A 323 3.84 10.55 18.22
N GLN A 324 4.50 9.48 18.66
CA GLN A 324 5.38 9.52 19.83
C GLN A 324 6.73 10.21 19.55
N ALA A 325 7.13 10.25 18.29
CA ALA A 325 8.46 10.70 17.91
C ALA A 325 8.47 12.10 17.26
N THR A 326 7.35 12.60 16.76
CA THR A 326 7.27 13.89 16.07
C THR A 326 5.87 14.50 16.10
N ASP A 327 5.81 15.85 16.07
CA ASP A 327 4.58 16.62 15.87
C ASP A 327 4.38 17.02 14.38
N TYR A 328 5.30 16.66 13.48
CA TYR A 328 5.18 16.98 12.07
C TYR A 328 3.97 16.24 11.47
N ARG A 329 3.07 16.97 10.84
CA ARG A 329 1.78 16.50 10.27
C ARG A 329 0.95 15.67 11.26
N LYS A 330 0.96 16.09 12.53
CA LYS A 330 0.29 15.39 13.64
C LYS A 330 -1.19 15.11 13.34
N GLY A 331 -1.93 16.11 12.83
CA GLY A 331 -3.35 15.97 12.51
C GLY A 331 -3.62 14.87 11.48
N ASP A 332 -2.78 14.77 10.44
CA ASP A 332 -2.92 13.75 9.40
C ASP A 332 -2.65 12.34 9.97
N LEU A 333 -1.64 12.21 10.84
CA LEU A 333 -1.35 10.94 11.54
C LEU A 333 -2.48 10.53 12.49
N GLU A 334 -3.06 11.48 13.24
CA GLU A 334 -4.21 11.24 14.12
C GLU A 334 -5.45 10.80 13.33
N GLU A 335 -5.68 11.34 12.14
CA GLU A 335 -6.75 10.90 11.25
C GLU A 335 -6.55 9.44 10.82
N ILE A 336 -5.35 9.04 10.42
CA ILE A 336 -5.06 7.63 10.07
C ILE A 336 -5.24 6.71 11.28
N VAL A 337 -4.81 7.13 12.48
CA VAL A 337 -5.04 6.35 13.71
C VAL A 337 -6.53 6.14 13.94
N LYS A 338 -7.33 7.22 13.86
CA LYS A 338 -8.78 7.18 14.04
C LYS A 338 -9.47 6.23 13.05
N ILE A 339 -9.13 6.31 11.77
CA ILE A 339 -9.67 5.42 10.74
C ILE A 339 -9.36 3.95 11.04
N ARG A 340 -8.13 3.66 11.47
CA ARG A 340 -7.70 2.29 11.73
C ARG A 340 -8.32 1.69 13.00
N GLU A 341 -8.56 2.49 14.02
CA GLU A 341 -9.15 2.04 15.29
C GLU A 341 -10.68 2.07 15.30
N GLU A 342 -11.28 3.17 14.86
CA GLU A 342 -12.73 3.36 14.92
C GLU A 342 -13.46 2.81 13.68
N GLY A 343 -12.77 2.65 12.55
CA GLY A 343 -13.31 2.09 11.32
C GLY A 343 -13.47 3.08 10.18
N ILE A 344 -13.67 2.55 8.97
CA ILE A 344 -13.71 3.32 7.73
C ILE A 344 -14.90 4.30 7.61
N HIS A 345 -15.93 4.14 8.42
CA HIS A 345 -17.07 5.09 8.48
C HIS A 345 -16.66 6.49 9.01
N LYS A 346 -15.45 6.62 9.52
CA LYS A 346 -14.84 7.88 9.96
C LYS A 346 -13.93 8.53 8.91
N VAL A 347 -13.84 7.94 7.69
CA VAL A 347 -12.99 8.46 6.63
C VAL A 347 -13.54 9.79 6.12
N SER A 348 -12.72 10.85 6.21
CA SER A 348 -12.92 12.14 5.56
C SER A 348 -11.98 12.36 4.37
N LEU A 349 -11.06 11.42 4.13
CA LEU A 349 -10.05 11.50 3.08
C LEU A 349 -10.68 11.66 1.70
N SER A 350 -10.21 12.65 0.95
CA SER A 350 -10.57 12.89 -0.44
C SER A 350 -9.34 13.31 -1.21
N TYR A 351 -8.95 12.51 -2.22
CA TYR A 351 -7.79 12.81 -3.07
C TYR A 351 -7.84 12.04 -4.38
N GLY A 352 -7.14 12.57 -5.39
CA GLY A 352 -6.67 11.84 -6.57
C GLY A 352 -5.14 11.82 -6.55
N LYS A 353 -4.51 10.67 -6.38
CA LYS A 353 -3.05 10.55 -6.29
C LYS A 353 -2.48 9.70 -7.42
N TYR A 354 -1.59 10.29 -8.21
CA TYR A 354 -0.82 9.56 -9.20
C TYR A 354 0.59 9.27 -8.71
N PHE A 355 0.94 7.99 -8.68
CA PHE A 355 2.29 7.50 -8.42
C PHE A 355 2.97 7.27 -9.76
N TRP A 356 3.56 8.35 -10.31
CA TRP A 356 4.07 8.34 -11.68
C TRP A 356 5.27 7.41 -11.88
N GLN A 357 6.06 7.13 -10.85
CA GLN A 357 7.19 6.19 -10.98
C GLN A 357 6.77 4.72 -11.08
N THR A 358 5.55 4.37 -10.63
CA THR A 358 5.01 3.02 -10.67
C THR A 358 3.74 2.89 -11.51
N GLU A 359 3.32 3.98 -12.18
CA GLU A 359 2.14 4.05 -13.05
C GLU A 359 0.87 3.53 -12.39
N PHE A 360 0.69 3.97 -11.15
CA PHE A 360 -0.42 3.60 -10.29
C PHE A 360 -1.19 4.85 -9.86
N PHE A 361 -2.49 4.85 -10.10
CA PHE A 361 -3.38 5.93 -9.68
C PHE A 361 -4.32 5.43 -8.59
N THR A 362 -4.52 6.24 -7.55
CA THR A 362 -5.49 5.98 -6.48
C THR A 362 -6.44 7.16 -6.33
N TYR A 363 -7.70 6.83 -6.07
CA TYR A 363 -8.76 7.80 -5.91
C TYR A 363 -9.59 7.46 -4.67
N GLN A 364 -9.68 8.40 -3.75
CA GLN A 364 -10.39 8.25 -2.47
C GLN A 364 -11.48 9.31 -2.33
N ARG A 365 -12.64 8.87 -1.95
CA ARG A 365 -13.76 9.67 -1.42
C ARG A 365 -14.24 9.04 -0.11
N PRO A 366 -14.97 9.78 0.74
CA PRO A 366 -15.46 9.21 2.02
C PRO A 366 -16.24 7.90 1.86
N GLY A 367 -16.95 7.73 0.73
CA GLY A 367 -17.78 6.56 0.45
C GLY A 367 -17.12 5.43 -0.33
N PHE A 368 -15.99 5.67 -0.99
CA PHE A 368 -15.33 4.66 -1.80
C PHE A 368 -13.86 4.97 -2.05
N PHE A 369 -13.14 3.91 -2.35
CA PHE A 369 -11.78 3.98 -2.89
C PHE A 369 -11.70 3.19 -4.19
N THR A 370 -10.93 3.68 -5.14
CA THR A 370 -10.61 2.94 -6.36
C THR A 370 -9.18 3.19 -6.82
N SER A 371 -8.64 2.28 -7.60
CA SER A 371 -7.27 2.36 -8.12
C SER A 371 -7.22 1.99 -9.59
N VAL A 372 -6.23 2.49 -10.31
CA VAL A 372 -5.88 2.03 -11.66
C VAL A 372 -4.42 1.65 -11.71
N ARG A 373 -4.14 0.41 -12.08
CA ARG A 373 -2.78 -0.08 -12.29
C ARG A 373 -2.48 -0.24 -13.77
N MET A 374 -1.35 0.32 -14.17
CA MET A 374 -0.85 0.31 -15.54
C MET A 374 0.64 -0.06 -15.57
N TYR A 375 1.22 -0.08 -16.74
CA TYR A 375 2.66 -0.21 -16.99
C TYR A 375 3.02 0.35 -18.37
N SER A 376 4.31 0.64 -18.57
CA SER A 376 4.84 1.20 -19.82
C SER A 376 6.22 0.62 -20.13
N ILE A 377 6.93 1.22 -21.11
CA ILE A 377 8.35 0.90 -21.36
C ILE A 377 9.28 1.21 -20.17
N ARG A 378 8.79 1.87 -19.11
CA ARG A 378 9.56 2.32 -17.95
C ARG A 378 9.55 1.33 -16.79
N ASN A 379 8.59 0.41 -16.79
CA ASN A 379 8.40 -0.63 -15.76
C ASN A 379 7.79 -1.90 -16.35
N ASP A 380 7.90 -2.99 -15.65
CA ASP A 380 7.29 -4.25 -16.07
C ASP A 380 5.81 -4.32 -15.62
N ASN A 381 5.01 -5.13 -16.33
CA ASN A 381 3.59 -5.34 -16.04
C ASN A 381 3.37 -5.93 -14.64
N MET A 382 4.30 -6.78 -14.19
CA MET A 382 4.24 -7.50 -12.93
C MET A 382 5.64 -7.97 -12.49
N GLU A 383 5.81 -8.25 -11.20
CA GLU A 383 7.00 -8.95 -10.71
C GLU A 383 6.99 -10.44 -11.11
N VAL A 384 8.18 -11.04 -11.19
CA VAL A 384 8.34 -12.48 -11.36
C VAL A 384 7.66 -13.24 -10.22
N SER A 385 7.13 -14.43 -10.52
CA SER A 385 6.52 -15.34 -9.54
C SER A 385 7.58 -16.01 -8.64
N TYR A 386 8.37 -15.19 -7.94
CA TYR A 386 9.38 -15.66 -7.01
C TYR A 386 8.79 -16.59 -5.95
N ASN A 387 9.55 -17.61 -5.59
CA ASN A 387 9.15 -18.60 -4.58
C ASN A 387 7.82 -19.29 -4.92
N SER A 388 7.51 -19.46 -6.18
CA SER A 388 6.27 -20.11 -6.66
C SER A 388 4.97 -19.47 -6.16
N GLU A 389 4.93 -18.13 -6.08
CA GLU A 389 3.76 -17.34 -5.70
C GLU A 389 3.26 -16.45 -6.83
N GLY A 390 1.96 -16.23 -6.92
CA GLY A 390 1.33 -15.37 -7.93
C GLY A 390 1.36 -15.96 -9.34
N LEU A 391 1.15 -17.27 -9.45
CA LEU A 391 1.38 -18.06 -10.67
C LEU A 391 0.43 -17.73 -11.83
N MET A 392 -0.62 -16.92 -11.61
CA MET A 392 -1.60 -16.52 -12.62
C MET A 392 -1.63 -15.00 -12.88
N ASN A 393 -0.63 -14.25 -12.43
CA ASN A 393 -0.63 -12.78 -12.42
C ASN A 393 -0.37 -12.10 -13.79
N HIS A 394 -0.54 -12.77 -14.94
CA HIS A 394 -0.19 -12.28 -16.27
C HIS A 394 -0.82 -10.93 -16.60
N HIS A 395 -2.11 -10.75 -16.30
CA HIS A 395 -2.93 -9.60 -16.73
C HIS A 395 -3.20 -8.57 -15.62
N ARG A 396 -2.53 -8.68 -14.47
CA ARG A 396 -2.81 -7.82 -13.33
C ARG A 396 -2.27 -6.38 -13.44
N GLY A 397 -1.59 -6.07 -14.53
CA GLY A 397 -1.17 -4.71 -14.90
C GLY A 397 -1.98 -4.10 -16.04
N ASP A 398 -2.86 -4.84 -16.71
CA ASP A 398 -3.50 -4.48 -17.98
C ASP A 398 -4.61 -3.41 -17.83
N GLY A 399 -4.37 -2.37 -17.04
CA GLY A 399 -5.34 -1.34 -16.69
C GLY A 399 -6.37 -1.89 -15.70
N THR A 400 -5.90 -2.60 -14.68
CA THR A 400 -6.81 -3.12 -13.65
C THR A 400 -7.33 -2.01 -12.76
N ASN A 401 -8.65 -2.07 -12.49
CA ASN A 401 -9.37 -1.04 -11.76
C ASN A 401 -10.20 -1.68 -10.63
N HIS A 402 -9.65 -1.73 -9.43
CA HIS A 402 -10.33 -2.30 -8.26
C HIS A 402 -11.13 -1.22 -7.54
N LEU A 403 -12.34 -1.56 -7.09
CA LEU A 403 -13.23 -0.70 -6.34
C LEU A 403 -13.46 -1.27 -4.94
N SER A 404 -13.34 -0.43 -3.92
CA SER A 404 -13.65 -0.77 -2.53
C SER A 404 -14.66 0.22 -1.93
N ILE A 405 -15.69 -0.30 -1.29
CA ILE A 405 -16.67 0.42 -0.47
C ILE A 405 -16.48 0.08 1.00
N THR A 406 -16.12 -1.17 1.28
CA THR A 406 -15.88 -1.67 2.64
C THR A 406 -14.43 -2.04 2.90
N GLY A 407 -13.62 -2.18 1.85
CA GLY A 407 -12.24 -2.67 1.90
C GLY A 407 -12.13 -4.20 1.95
N LYS A 408 -13.26 -4.93 1.83
CA LYS A 408 -13.31 -6.40 1.94
C LYS A 408 -13.85 -7.09 0.68
N GLU A 409 -14.10 -6.36 -0.38
CA GLU A 409 -14.70 -6.85 -1.62
C GLU A 409 -13.89 -7.97 -2.28
N TYR A 410 -12.58 -7.96 -2.10
CA TYR A 410 -11.64 -8.92 -2.70
C TYR A 410 -10.96 -9.82 -1.65
N PHE A 411 -11.46 -9.86 -0.40
CA PHE A 411 -10.80 -10.57 0.69
C PHE A 411 -10.79 -12.09 0.44
N ASP A 412 -9.59 -12.63 0.23
CA ASP A 412 -9.36 -14.06 -0.06
C ASP A 412 -10.18 -14.63 -1.24
N ILE A 413 -10.46 -13.81 -2.26
CA ILE A 413 -11.13 -14.23 -3.50
C ILE A 413 -10.18 -15.02 -4.42
N PHE A 414 -8.88 -14.85 -4.30
CA PHE A 414 -7.89 -15.25 -5.29
C PHE A 414 -7.85 -16.74 -5.63
N PRO A 415 -8.11 -17.70 -4.72
CA PRO A 415 -8.17 -19.12 -5.09
C PRO A 415 -9.33 -19.46 -6.03
N VAL A 416 -10.38 -18.62 -6.08
CA VAL A 416 -11.58 -18.82 -6.93
C VAL A 416 -11.71 -17.78 -8.04
N MET A 417 -10.74 -16.83 -8.14
CA MET A 417 -10.76 -15.76 -9.12
C MET A 417 -10.46 -16.26 -10.54
N ASP A 418 -11.23 -15.79 -11.51
CA ASP A 418 -10.86 -15.92 -12.92
C ASP A 418 -9.84 -14.84 -13.27
N PHE A 419 -8.57 -15.22 -13.44
CA PHE A 419 -7.47 -14.32 -13.76
C PHE A 419 -7.48 -13.80 -15.21
N GLN A 420 -8.48 -14.16 -15.99
CA GLN A 420 -8.78 -13.58 -17.30
C GLN A 420 -10.00 -12.64 -17.27
N LYS A 421 -10.59 -12.40 -16.08
CA LYS A 421 -11.67 -11.44 -15.83
C LYS A 421 -11.32 -10.50 -14.68
N ILE A 422 -10.15 -9.87 -14.72
CA ILE A 422 -9.72 -8.94 -13.67
C ILE A 422 -10.42 -7.58 -13.86
N PRO A 423 -10.96 -6.97 -12.80
CA PRO A 423 -11.66 -5.69 -12.89
C PRO A 423 -10.88 -4.62 -13.65
N GLY A 424 -11.51 -3.96 -14.60
CA GLY A 424 -10.94 -2.92 -15.46
C GLY A 424 -10.11 -3.44 -16.65
N ALA A 425 -9.62 -4.69 -16.62
CA ALA A 425 -8.74 -5.22 -17.66
C ALA A 425 -9.49 -5.62 -18.95
N THR A 426 -8.82 -5.41 -20.09
CA THR A 426 -9.26 -5.91 -21.39
C THR A 426 -8.33 -7.06 -21.80
N ILE A 427 -8.86 -8.27 -21.89
CA ILE A 427 -8.06 -9.50 -21.97
C ILE A 427 -8.59 -10.41 -23.09
N LEU A 428 -7.67 -10.96 -23.88
CA LEU A 428 -7.94 -12.03 -24.84
C LEU A 428 -8.10 -13.36 -24.06
N GLN A 429 -9.24 -14.01 -24.19
CA GLN A 429 -9.59 -15.21 -23.43
C GLN A 429 -8.87 -16.43 -23.97
N LYS A 430 -8.15 -17.15 -23.14
CA LYS A 430 -7.39 -18.36 -23.48
C LYS A 430 -7.93 -19.56 -22.74
N GLU A 431 -7.83 -20.73 -23.31
CA GLU A 431 -8.15 -21.96 -22.62
C GLU A 431 -7.25 -22.18 -21.38
N LYS A 432 -5.97 -21.78 -21.49
CA LYS A 432 -4.99 -21.84 -20.42
C LYS A 432 -4.06 -20.64 -20.50
N LEU A 433 -3.76 -20.02 -19.34
CA LEU A 433 -2.74 -19.00 -19.24
C LEU A 433 -1.35 -19.58 -19.56
N PRO A 434 -0.41 -18.77 -20.07
CA PRO A 434 1.00 -19.16 -20.27
C PRO A 434 1.65 -19.65 -18.96
N ASP A 435 2.82 -20.25 -19.06
CA ASP A 435 3.56 -20.67 -17.87
C ASP A 435 3.96 -19.47 -16.99
N PRO A 436 4.09 -19.66 -15.68
CA PRO A 436 4.37 -18.56 -14.73
C PRO A 436 5.69 -17.82 -14.96
N ASP A 437 6.65 -18.39 -15.67
CA ASP A 437 7.89 -17.73 -16.08
C ASP A 437 7.67 -16.67 -17.18
N GLN A 438 6.51 -16.68 -17.83
CA GLN A 438 6.10 -15.72 -18.86
C GLN A 438 5.32 -14.50 -18.28
N ILE A 439 5.10 -14.43 -16.97
CA ILE A 439 4.30 -13.36 -16.34
C ILE A 439 4.93 -12.00 -16.53
N GLN A 440 6.20 -11.85 -16.17
CA GLN A 440 6.89 -10.57 -16.22
C GLN A 440 7.29 -10.22 -17.65
N LYS A 441 6.82 -9.08 -18.11
CA LYS A 441 7.12 -8.49 -19.42
C LYS A 441 7.22 -6.98 -19.29
N SER A 442 8.13 -6.36 -20.03
CA SER A 442 8.16 -4.90 -20.20
C SER A 442 7.02 -4.43 -21.08
N GLY A 443 6.50 -3.23 -20.82
CA GLY A 443 5.49 -2.60 -21.68
C GLY A 443 6.05 -2.17 -23.03
N TYR A 444 5.14 -1.85 -23.97
CA TYR A 444 5.49 -1.46 -25.35
C TYR A 444 5.23 0.02 -25.65
N THR A 445 4.54 0.72 -24.80
CA THR A 445 4.13 2.12 -25.00
C THR A 445 4.65 3.01 -23.91
N ASP A 446 4.72 4.30 -24.18
CA ASP A 446 5.15 5.33 -23.22
C ASP A 446 4.03 6.31 -22.84
N PHE A 447 2.95 6.38 -23.62
CA PHE A 447 1.81 7.22 -23.29
C PHE A 447 0.92 6.56 -22.23
N VAL A 448 1.43 6.57 -21.00
CA VAL A 448 0.79 5.94 -19.82
C VAL A 448 0.95 6.88 -18.64
N GLY A 449 -0.18 7.35 -18.09
CA GLY A 449 -0.11 8.29 -16.98
C GLY A 449 -1.47 8.84 -16.56
N ALA A 450 -1.41 9.89 -15.73
CA ALA A 450 -2.60 10.57 -15.23
C ALA A 450 -2.37 12.08 -15.14
N VAL A 451 -3.46 12.85 -15.18
CA VAL A 451 -3.52 14.22 -14.72
C VAL A 451 -4.37 14.29 -13.47
N THR A 452 -3.94 15.09 -12.50
CA THR A 452 -4.72 15.34 -11.28
C THR A 452 -4.46 16.76 -10.78
N ASP A 453 -5.47 17.32 -10.12
CA ASP A 453 -5.37 18.54 -9.34
C ASP A 453 -5.34 18.26 -7.82
N ASP A 454 -4.90 17.05 -7.44
CA ASP A 454 -4.87 16.44 -6.12
C ASP A 454 -6.26 16.00 -5.58
N LEU A 455 -7.34 16.45 -6.17
CA LEU A 455 -8.71 16.09 -5.78
C LEU A 455 -9.39 15.23 -6.84
N TYR A 456 -9.36 15.68 -8.10
CA TYR A 456 -9.91 14.98 -9.26
C TYR A 456 -8.80 14.49 -10.16
N GLY A 457 -9.12 13.69 -11.16
CA GLY A 457 -8.13 13.28 -12.15
C GLY A 457 -8.65 12.37 -13.23
N SER A 458 -7.91 12.30 -14.33
CA SER A 458 -8.09 11.31 -15.38
C SER A 458 -6.81 10.51 -15.61
N VAL A 459 -7.00 9.29 -16.08
CA VAL A 459 -5.93 8.33 -16.36
C VAL A 459 -6.00 7.93 -17.82
N ALA A 460 -4.86 7.82 -18.48
CA ALA A 460 -4.73 7.36 -19.85
C ALA A 460 -3.73 6.20 -19.96
N PHE A 461 -4.13 5.17 -20.70
CA PHE A 461 -3.31 4.01 -20.98
C PHE A 461 -3.34 3.66 -22.47
N ASP A 462 -2.25 3.93 -23.17
CA ASP A 462 -2.00 3.38 -24.49
C ASP A 462 -1.59 1.92 -24.32
N PHE A 463 -2.59 1.05 -24.28
CA PHE A 463 -2.43 -0.36 -23.96
C PHE A 463 -2.05 -1.19 -25.18
N ILE A 464 -0.92 -1.90 -25.09
CA ILE A 464 -0.54 -3.02 -25.95
C ILE A 464 -0.18 -4.18 -25.04
N SER A 465 -0.91 -5.29 -25.15
CA SER A 465 -0.65 -6.49 -24.35
C SER A 465 0.73 -7.08 -24.66
N PRO A 466 1.55 -7.38 -23.63
CA PRO A 466 2.81 -8.09 -23.84
C PRO A 466 2.61 -9.61 -23.99
N HIS A 467 1.40 -10.11 -23.79
CA HIS A 467 1.05 -11.52 -23.84
C HIS A 467 0.22 -11.92 -25.07
N ASP A 468 -0.42 -10.94 -25.70
CA ASP A 468 -1.46 -11.18 -26.71
C ASP A 468 -1.40 -10.17 -27.86
N PRO A 469 -1.89 -10.51 -29.07
CA PRO A 469 -2.03 -9.57 -30.18
C PRO A 469 -3.25 -8.64 -29.97
N LEU A 470 -3.28 -7.95 -28.82
CA LEU A 470 -4.36 -7.09 -28.36
C LEU A 470 -3.83 -5.70 -28.06
N LYS A 471 -4.55 -4.67 -28.50
CA LYS A 471 -4.29 -3.26 -28.15
C LYS A 471 -5.60 -2.49 -27.94
N ALA A 472 -5.54 -1.41 -27.15
CA ALA A 472 -6.65 -0.50 -26.89
C ALA A 472 -6.14 0.85 -26.38
N ARG A 473 -6.93 1.92 -26.51
CA ARG A 473 -6.80 3.16 -25.76
C ARG A 473 -7.80 3.11 -24.61
N LYS A 474 -7.33 3.24 -23.38
CA LYS A 474 -8.16 3.11 -22.16
C LYS A 474 -8.03 4.38 -21.33
N SER A 475 -9.17 4.90 -20.87
CA SER A 475 -9.20 6.07 -19.98
C SER A 475 -10.21 5.91 -18.86
N TRP A 476 -9.88 6.50 -17.72
CA TRP A 476 -10.74 6.58 -16.53
C TRP A 476 -10.84 8.05 -16.12
N PHE A 477 -12.05 8.52 -15.78
CA PHE A 477 -12.36 9.90 -15.41
C PHE A 477 -13.08 9.90 -14.08
N PHE A 478 -12.50 10.52 -13.05
CA PHE A 478 -12.93 10.40 -11.66
C PHE A 478 -13.60 11.68 -11.17
N PHE A 479 -14.79 11.53 -10.58
CA PHE A 479 -15.63 12.59 -10.04
C PHE A 479 -16.06 12.30 -8.60
N ASP A 480 -16.91 13.13 -8.00
CA ASP A 480 -17.24 13.02 -6.57
C ASP A 480 -18.00 11.74 -6.19
N LYS A 481 -18.93 11.31 -7.03
CA LYS A 481 -19.81 10.17 -6.75
C LYS A 481 -19.57 8.98 -7.67
N GLU A 482 -19.12 9.24 -8.87
CA GLU A 482 -18.97 8.26 -9.95
C GLU A 482 -17.63 8.40 -10.64
N TYR A 483 -17.31 7.41 -11.46
CA TYR A 483 -16.24 7.50 -12.43
C TYR A 483 -16.62 6.83 -13.75
N VAL A 484 -16.10 7.37 -14.84
CA VAL A 484 -16.37 6.93 -16.20
C VAL A 484 -15.16 6.18 -16.76
N CYS A 485 -15.42 5.04 -17.39
CA CYS A 485 -14.42 4.20 -18.03
C CYS A 485 -14.68 4.15 -19.53
N LEU A 486 -13.71 4.60 -20.32
CA LEU A 486 -13.76 4.59 -21.78
C LEU A 486 -12.68 3.69 -22.37
N GLY A 487 -13.04 3.00 -23.44
CA GLY A 487 -12.09 2.26 -24.26
C GLY A 487 -12.39 2.46 -25.73
N ALA A 488 -11.36 2.64 -26.54
CA ALA A 488 -11.48 2.81 -27.98
C ALA A 488 -10.33 2.15 -28.75
N GLY A 489 -10.55 1.88 -30.03
CA GLY A 489 -9.53 1.26 -30.88
C GLY A 489 -9.11 -0.12 -30.39
N ILE A 490 -10.03 -0.88 -29.79
CA ILE A 490 -9.76 -2.24 -29.37
C ILE A 490 -9.57 -3.10 -30.63
N ASN A 491 -8.40 -3.68 -30.74
CA ASN A 491 -8.03 -4.54 -31.86
C ASN A 491 -7.36 -5.80 -31.34
N ALA A 492 -7.85 -6.95 -31.77
CA ALA A 492 -7.25 -8.25 -31.49
C ALA A 492 -7.36 -9.18 -32.68
N LYS A 493 -6.29 -9.92 -32.96
CA LYS A 493 -6.27 -10.95 -33.99
C LYS A 493 -6.39 -12.33 -33.37
N GLY A 494 -7.23 -13.19 -33.91
CA GLY A 494 -7.35 -14.57 -33.46
C GLY A 494 -8.81 -15.03 -33.34
N LYS A 495 -8.97 -16.28 -32.90
CA LYS A 495 -10.30 -16.92 -32.74
C LYS A 495 -10.86 -16.75 -31.32
N GLN A 496 -10.02 -16.31 -30.40
CA GLN A 496 -10.37 -16.13 -28.99
C GLN A 496 -11.20 -14.84 -28.84
N GLU A 497 -12.12 -14.86 -27.90
CA GLU A 497 -12.91 -13.69 -27.53
C GLU A 497 -12.08 -12.69 -26.72
N VAL A 498 -12.46 -11.43 -26.77
CA VAL A 498 -11.87 -10.36 -25.98
C VAL A 498 -12.91 -9.85 -24.99
N PHE A 499 -12.58 -9.88 -23.72
CA PHE A 499 -13.44 -9.36 -22.65
C PHE A 499 -12.85 -8.10 -22.00
N THR A 500 -13.72 -7.11 -21.76
CA THR A 500 -13.43 -6.02 -20.82
C THR A 500 -14.26 -6.23 -19.57
N THR A 501 -13.60 -6.53 -18.46
CA THR A 501 -14.29 -6.82 -17.20
C THR A 501 -14.56 -5.52 -16.44
N LEU A 502 -15.84 -5.29 -16.09
CA LEU A 502 -16.22 -4.14 -15.26
C LEU A 502 -15.89 -4.41 -13.80
N ASN A 503 -16.25 -5.60 -13.30
CA ASN A 503 -15.87 -6.01 -11.94
C ASN A 503 -15.90 -7.55 -11.80
N GLN A 504 -15.11 -8.05 -10.85
CA GLN A 504 -15.17 -9.40 -10.32
C GLN A 504 -14.81 -9.33 -8.84
N LEU A 505 -15.75 -9.67 -7.95
CA LEU A 505 -15.62 -9.52 -6.51
C LEU A 505 -16.48 -10.55 -5.76
N LEU A 506 -16.36 -10.60 -4.44
CA LEU A 506 -17.23 -11.46 -3.61
C LEU A 506 -18.69 -11.03 -3.76
N LEU A 507 -19.56 -11.99 -4.04
CA LEU A 507 -21.01 -11.76 -4.14
C LEU A 507 -21.58 -11.41 -2.75
N LYS A 508 -22.45 -10.39 -2.73
CA LYS A 508 -23.17 -10.01 -1.53
C LYS A 508 -24.53 -9.43 -1.87
N GLY A 509 -25.58 -10.08 -1.39
CA GLY A 509 -26.95 -9.67 -1.67
C GLY A 509 -27.41 -10.00 -3.09
N GLU A 510 -28.47 -9.35 -3.52
CA GLU A 510 -29.14 -9.59 -4.79
C GLU A 510 -28.49 -8.81 -5.92
N VAL A 511 -28.63 -9.34 -7.14
CA VAL A 511 -28.19 -8.70 -8.38
C VAL A 511 -29.42 -8.24 -9.15
N TYR A 512 -29.44 -6.95 -9.52
CA TYR A 512 -30.52 -6.34 -10.27
C TYR A 512 -30.01 -5.89 -11.64
N ALA A 513 -30.88 -5.96 -12.62
CA ALA A 513 -30.62 -5.41 -13.97
C ALA A 513 -31.83 -4.65 -14.49
N GLN A 514 -31.59 -3.50 -15.14
CA GLN A 514 -32.56 -2.73 -15.88
C GLN A 514 -32.28 -2.85 -17.37
N VAL A 515 -33.27 -3.30 -18.13
CA VAL A 515 -33.22 -3.37 -19.60
C VAL A 515 -34.44 -2.62 -20.14
N GLY A 516 -34.26 -1.44 -20.70
CA GLY A 516 -35.33 -0.52 -21.07
C GLY A 516 -36.22 -0.18 -19.86
N HIS A 517 -37.51 -0.49 -19.93
CA HIS A 517 -38.43 -0.19 -18.82
C HIS A 517 -38.60 -1.33 -17.80
N GLN A 518 -37.85 -2.44 -17.95
CA GLN A 518 -38.00 -3.62 -17.08
C GLN A 518 -36.82 -3.80 -16.16
N MET A 519 -37.05 -3.69 -14.88
CA MET A 519 -36.11 -4.10 -13.83
C MET A 519 -36.39 -5.55 -13.45
N LYS A 520 -35.31 -6.34 -13.28
CA LYS A 520 -35.38 -7.75 -12.87
C LYS A 520 -34.37 -8.00 -11.76
N ILE A 521 -34.74 -8.85 -10.82
CA ILE A 521 -33.82 -9.55 -9.93
C ILE A 521 -33.33 -10.77 -10.72
N LEU A 522 -32.03 -10.93 -10.79
CA LEU A 522 -31.42 -12.07 -11.51
C LEU A 522 -31.23 -13.25 -10.54
N GLU A 523 -31.44 -14.45 -11.03
CA GLU A 523 -31.11 -15.69 -10.29
C GLU A 523 -29.62 -16.03 -10.47
N SER A 524 -29.05 -16.81 -9.53
CA SER A 524 -27.68 -17.30 -9.64
C SER A 524 -27.45 -18.04 -10.95
N GLY A 525 -26.29 -17.79 -11.58
CA GLY A 525 -25.93 -18.41 -12.86
C GLY A 525 -25.29 -17.42 -13.83
N LYS A 526 -25.25 -17.79 -15.11
CA LYS A 526 -24.72 -16.97 -16.21
C LYS A 526 -25.84 -16.29 -17.00
N HIS A 527 -25.71 -15.00 -17.25
CA HIS A 527 -26.67 -14.19 -17.99
C HIS A 527 -26.01 -13.40 -19.10
N GLY A 528 -26.68 -13.28 -20.25
CA GLY A 528 -26.37 -12.32 -21.30
C GLY A 528 -27.49 -11.27 -21.39
N LEU A 529 -27.15 -10.00 -21.24
CA LEU A 529 -28.09 -8.89 -21.28
C LEU A 529 -27.82 -8.03 -22.52
N LYS A 530 -28.87 -7.78 -23.27
CA LYS A 530 -28.83 -6.95 -24.48
C LYS A 530 -29.08 -5.48 -24.11
N ASN A 531 -28.08 -4.63 -24.35
CA ASN A 531 -28.16 -3.18 -24.08
C ASN A 531 -28.83 -2.85 -22.73
N PRO A 532 -28.36 -3.35 -21.57
CA PRO A 532 -28.92 -2.95 -20.29
C PRO A 532 -28.60 -1.49 -20.01
N ASP A 533 -29.55 -0.79 -19.35
CA ASP A 533 -29.31 0.58 -18.90
C ASP A 533 -28.33 0.59 -17.74
N TRP A 534 -28.56 -0.32 -16.76
CA TRP A 534 -27.68 -0.51 -15.62
C TRP A 534 -27.81 -1.91 -15.01
N ILE A 535 -26.75 -2.33 -14.31
CA ILE A 535 -26.71 -3.47 -13.39
C ILE A 535 -26.41 -2.91 -11.98
N TYR A 536 -26.98 -3.51 -10.95
CA TYR A 536 -26.72 -3.15 -9.57
C TYR A 536 -26.33 -4.38 -8.74
N HIS A 537 -25.25 -4.25 -7.96
CA HIS A 537 -24.81 -5.26 -7.02
C HIS A 537 -24.08 -4.59 -5.84
N ASP A 538 -24.38 -4.99 -4.62
CA ASP A 538 -23.74 -4.59 -3.35
C ASP A 538 -23.34 -3.10 -3.29
N ARG A 539 -24.34 -2.21 -3.43
CA ARG A 539 -24.16 -0.75 -3.37
C ARG A 539 -23.35 -0.16 -4.53
N VAL A 540 -23.29 -0.83 -5.66
CA VAL A 540 -22.66 -0.34 -6.87
C VAL A 540 -23.62 -0.40 -8.06
N GLY A 541 -23.85 0.76 -8.68
CA GLY A 541 -24.51 0.86 -9.98
C GLY A 541 -23.49 0.82 -11.12
N TYR A 542 -23.69 -0.06 -12.10
CA TYR A 542 -22.91 -0.16 -13.33
C TYR A 542 -23.77 0.29 -14.50
N PHE A 543 -23.52 1.47 -15.03
CA PHE A 543 -24.30 2.09 -16.11
C PHE A 543 -23.62 1.93 -17.45
N MET A 544 -24.37 1.55 -18.48
CA MET A 544 -23.88 1.52 -19.85
C MET A 544 -24.11 2.89 -20.50
N LEU A 545 -23.03 3.56 -20.90
CA LEU A 545 -23.06 4.90 -21.51
C LEU A 545 -23.15 4.88 -23.04
N ALA A 546 -23.04 3.70 -23.64
CA ALA A 546 -23.25 3.44 -25.06
C ALA A 546 -23.97 2.10 -25.21
N PRO A 547 -24.73 1.89 -26.30
CA PRO A 547 -25.36 0.60 -26.58
C PRO A 547 -24.30 -0.51 -26.65
N GLN A 548 -24.32 -1.43 -25.67
CA GLN A 548 -23.41 -2.56 -25.62
C GLN A 548 -24.03 -3.72 -24.85
N ASP A 549 -23.77 -4.92 -25.31
CA ASP A 549 -24.19 -6.14 -24.63
C ASP A 549 -23.23 -6.46 -23.50
N VAL A 550 -23.76 -6.97 -22.40
CA VAL A 550 -22.93 -7.43 -21.28
C VAL A 550 -23.25 -8.85 -20.89
N GLU A 551 -22.25 -9.54 -20.39
CA GLU A 551 -22.40 -10.84 -19.77
C GLU A 551 -22.06 -10.72 -18.29
N LEU A 552 -22.75 -11.48 -17.46
CA LEU A 552 -22.43 -11.60 -16.04
C LEU A 552 -22.64 -13.04 -15.57
N SER A 553 -21.93 -13.39 -14.52
CA SER A 553 -22.12 -14.64 -13.81
C SER A 553 -21.94 -14.43 -12.31
N PHE A 554 -22.79 -15.10 -11.52
CA PHE A 554 -22.63 -15.07 -10.08
C PHE A 554 -23.17 -16.33 -9.43
N GLY A 555 -22.57 -16.67 -8.28
CA GLY A 555 -22.86 -17.87 -7.51
C GLY A 555 -21.60 -18.49 -6.94
N GLU A 556 -21.71 -19.74 -6.49
CA GLU A 556 -20.61 -20.49 -5.92
C GLU A 556 -19.52 -20.84 -6.94
N VAL A 557 -18.27 -20.58 -6.56
CA VAL A 557 -17.08 -20.97 -7.32
C VAL A 557 -16.13 -21.66 -6.35
N THR A 558 -15.66 -22.85 -6.73
CA THR A 558 -14.66 -23.60 -5.99
C THR A 558 -13.29 -23.54 -6.66
N GLY A 559 -12.27 -23.32 -5.88
CA GLY A 559 -10.87 -23.26 -6.32
C GLY A 559 -9.92 -23.64 -5.20
N ASN A 560 -8.63 -23.45 -5.43
CA ASN A 560 -7.62 -23.87 -4.47
C ASN A 560 -6.43 -22.91 -4.47
N TRP A 561 -5.83 -22.63 -3.31
CA TRP A 561 -4.65 -21.79 -3.17
C TRP A 561 -3.45 -22.32 -3.95
N THR A 562 -3.33 -23.63 -4.12
CA THR A 562 -2.22 -24.27 -4.86
C THR A 562 -2.20 -23.92 -6.34
N SER A 563 -3.30 -23.46 -6.91
CA SER A 563 -3.35 -22.96 -8.29
C SER A 563 -2.50 -21.70 -8.50
N ILE A 564 -2.34 -20.90 -7.45
CA ILE A 564 -1.64 -19.61 -7.48
C ILE A 564 -0.39 -19.55 -6.58
N ASN A 565 -0.18 -20.57 -5.72
CA ASN A 565 0.93 -20.66 -4.78
C ASN A 565 1.34 -22.12 -4.58
N ARG A 566 2.56 -22.48 -4.99
CA ARG A 566 3.11 -23.84 -4.83
C ARG A 566 4.15 -23.93 -3.72
N GLN A 567 4.11 -23.04 -2.74
CA GLN A 567 4.94 -23.18 -1.54
C GLN A 567 4.45 -24.35 -0.69
N THR A 568 5.37 -25.01 0.02
CA THR A 568 5.07 -26.15 0.91
C THR A 568 3.96 -25.83 1.93
N ARG A 569 3.85 -24.56 2.34
CA ARG A 569 2.86 -24.10 3.35
C ARG A 569 1.58 -23.53 2.75
N ALA A 570 1.41 -23.56 1.44
CA ALA A 570 0.15 -23.12 0.84
C ALA A 570 -0.98 -24.06 1.31
N PRO A 571 -2.16 -23.51 1.69
CA PRO A 571 -3.31 -24.36 2.03
C PRO A 571 -3.65 -25.28 0.87
N GLN A 572 -3.92 -26.53 1.20
CA GLN A 572 -4.17 -27.60 0.22
C GLN A 572 -5.66 -27.86 0.01
N GLU A 573 -6.49 -27.38 0.93
CA GLU A 573 -7.94 -27.58 0.92
C GLU A 573 -8.60 -26.73 -0.15
N ASP A 574 -9.68 -27.26 -0.72
CA ASP A 574 -10.53 -26.51 -1.63
C ASP A 574 -11.25 -25.37 -0.89
N VAL A 575 -11.38 -24.26 -1.55
CA VAL A 575 -12.08 -23.05 -1.08
C VAL A 575 -13.28 -22.80 -1.97
N THR A 576 -14.47 -22.69 -1.39
CA THR A 576 -15.68 -22.27 -2.10
C THR A 576 -16.11 -20.89 -1.64
N LYS A 577 -16.38 -19.99 -2.58
CA LYS A 577 -16.89 -18.63 -2.32
C LYS A 577 -17.96 -18.29 -3.33
N GLU A 578 -18.86 -17.41 -2.95
CA GLU A 578 -19.79 -16.78 -3.88
C GLU A 578 -19.10 -15.59 -4.56
N VAL A 579 -19.10 -15.59 -5.89
CA VAL A 579 -18.41 -14.59 -6.71
C VAL A 579 -19.38 -13.95 -7.69
N PHE A 580 -19.31 -12.64 -7.85
CA PHE A 580 -19.97 -11.88 -8.91
C PHE A 580 -18.94 -11.45 -9.95
N SER A 581 -19.24 -11.62 -11.23
CA SER A 581 -18.42 -11.16 -12.36
C SER A 581 -19.29 -10.52 -13.44
N LEU A 582 -18.87 -9.36 -13.96
CA LEU A 582 -19.57 -8.59 -14.99
C LEU A 582 -18.58 -8.12 -16.06
N TRP A 583 -18.84 -8.39 -17.34
CA TRP A 583 -17.94 -8.03 -18.44
C TRP A 583 -18.69 -7.68 -19.73
N VAL A 584 -18.04 -6.90 -20.61
CA VAL A 584 -18.38 -6.70 -22.00
C VAL A 584 -17.65 -7.73 -22.83
N ASN A 585 -18.36 -8.45 -23.71
CA ASN A 585 -17.79 -9.38 -24.66
C ASN A 585 -17.70 -8.71 -26.04
N HIS A 586 -16.49 -8.41 -26.51
CA HIS A 586 -16.22 -7.78 -27.83
C HIS A 586 -16.19 -8.79 -28.97
N GLY A 587 -16.42 -10.09 -28.69
CA GLY A 587 -16.29 -11.16 -29.66
C GLY A 587 -14.84 -11.51 -30.01
N ASN A 588 -14.66 -12.14 -31.17
CA ASN A 588 -13.35 -12.55 -31.66
C ASN A 588 -12.91 -11.75 -32.89
N ASN A 589 -11.63 -11.78 -33.23
CA ASN A 589 -11.04 -11.04 -34.34
C ASN A 589 -11.46 -9.56 -34.35
N VAL A 590 -11.38 -8.95 -33.19
CA VAL A 590 -11.90 -7.62 -32.86
C VAL A 590 -11.21 -6.53 -33.66
N ARG A 591 -12.00 -5.58 -34.22
CA ARG A 591 -11.48 -4.46 -35.03
C ARG A 591 -12.16 -3.16 -34.62
N GLN A 592 -11.39 -2.18 -34.14
CA GLN A 592 -11.86 -0.83 -33.81
C GLN A 592 -13.07 -0.79 -32.85
N GLU A 593 -13.21 -1.82 -32.01
CA GLU A 593 -14.26 -1.85 -31.00
C GLU A 593 -14.00 -0.82 -29.88
N SER A 594 -15.07 -0.52 -29.14
CA SER A 594 -15.05 0.43 -28.05
C SER A 594 -15.96 -0.03 -26.91
N TYR A 595 -15.80 0.61 -25.73
CA TYR A 595 -16.75 0.52 -24.64
C TYR A 595 -16.88 1.87 -23.95
N ALA A 596 -18.04 2.08 -23.31
CA ALA A 596 -18.26 3.21 -22.42
C ALA A 596 -19.19 2.78 -21.28
N TYR A 597 -18.70 2.84 -20.05
CA TYR A 597 -19.51 2.57 -18.87
C TYR A 597 -19.13 3.52 -17.73
N MET A 598 -20.06 3.68 -16.80
CA MET A 598 -19.87 4.45 -15.58
C MET A 598 -20.13 3.56 -14.37
N ILE A 599 -19.37 3.75 -13.34
CA ILE A 599 -19.57 3.11 -12.05
C ILE A 599 -20.02 4.18 -11.04
N LEU A 600 -21.12 3.89 -10.33
CA LEU A 600 -21.66 4.68 -9.24
C LEU A 600 -21.45 3.91 -7.93
N PRO A 601 -20.34 4.14 -7.22
CA PRO A 601 -20.02 3.45 -5.98
C PRO A 601 -20.86 3.97 -4.81
N ASN A 602 -21.04 3.12 -3.81
CA ASN A 602 -21.68 3.43 -2.54
C ASN A 602 -23.10 4.03 -2.69
N ALA A 603 -23.83 3.61 -3.70
CA ALA A 603 -25.20 3.99 -3.98
C ALA A 603 -26.18 2.88 -3.57
N SER A 604 -27.32 3.26 -3.04
CA SER A 604 -28.45 2.34 -2.87
C SER A 604 -29.08 1.98 -4.21
N LEU A 605 -29.92 0.95 -4.23
CA LEU A 605 -30.70 0.59 -5.41
C LEU A 605 -31.62 1.76 -5.85
N GLU A 606 -32.21 2.48 -4.91
CA GLU A 606 -33.09 3.62 -5.21
C GLU A 606 -32.30 4.81 -5.79
N GLU A 607 -31.11 5.10 -5.27
CA GLU A 607 -30.24 6.11 -5.87
C GLU A 607 -29.80 5.71 -7.27
N THR A 608 -29.48 4.42 -7.51
CA THR A 608 -29.15 3.92 -8.84
C THR A 608 -30.32 4.09 -9.81
N LYS A 609 -31.54 3.75 -9.43
CA LYS A 609 -32.74 3.97 -10.23
C LYS A 609 -33.01 5.44 -10.54
N ALA A 610 -32.74 6.31 -9.56
CA ALA A 610 -32.99 7.74 -9.66
C ALA A 610 -31.91 8.51 -10.43
N TYR A 611 -30.72 7.90 -10.60
CA TYR A 611 -29.59 8.57 -11.24
C TYR A 611 -29.91 8.90 -12.72
N ARG A 612 -29.67 10.16 -13.09
CA ARG A 612 -29.89 10.66 -14.45
C ARG A 612 -28.55 10.98 -15.07
N ILE A 613 -28.05 10.09 -15.94
CA ILE A 613 -26.75 10.22 -16.61
C ILE A 613 -26.67 11.55 -17.35
N ASP A 614 -27.70 11.88 -18.16
CA ASP A 614 -27.71 13.07 -19.03
C ASP A 614 -27.64 14.40 -18.25
N ASP A 615 -28.04 14.41 -16.97
CA ASP A 615 -27.96 15.58 -16.10
C ASP A 615 -26.54 15.76 -15.49
N GLN A 616 -25.72 14.73 -15.51
CA GLN A 616 -24.43 14.69 -14.84
C GLN A 616 -23.26 14.55 -15.83
N ILE A 617 -23.30 13.53 -16.69
CA ILE A 617 -22.17 13.08 -17.50
C ILE A 617 -22.48 13.28 -18.98
N GLU A 618 -21.47 13.73 -19.72
CA GLU A 618 -21.47 13.81 -21.17
C GLU A 618 -20.13 13.31 -21.71
N ILE A 619 -20.17 12.31 -22.59
CA ILE A 619 -19.00 11.86 -23.32
C ILE A 619 -18.77 12.80 -24.50
N LEU A 620 -17.74 13.63 -24.42
CA LEU A 620 -17.38 14.56 -25.51
C LEU A 620 -16.63 13.85 -26.64
N ALA A 621 -15.85 12.82 -26.32
CA ALA A 621 -15.15 12.00 -27.30
C ALA A 621 -14.81 10.61 -26.71
N ASN A 622 -14.91 9.58 -27.55
CA ASN A 622 -14.39 8.23 -27.26
C ASN A 622 -13.82 7.62 -28.54
N THR A 623 -12.66 8.11 -28.96
CA THR A 623 -11.93 7.64 -30.15
C THR A 623 -10.51 7.21 -29.77
N PRO A 624 -9.79 6.52 -30.67
CA PRO A 624 -8.38 6.19 -30.41
C PRO A 624 -7.48 7.43 -30.24
N GLU A 625 -7.89 8.58 -30.78
CA GLU A 625 -7.13 9.84 -30.77
C GLU A 625 -7.42 10.68 -29.53
N LEU A 626 -8.66 10.62 -29.02
CA LEU A 626 -9.15 11.48 -27.97
C LEU A 626 -10.24 10.79 -27.16
N GLN A 627 -10.10 10.82 -25.86
CA GLN A 627 -11.16 10.44 -24.92
C GLN A 627 -11.42 11.59 -23.96
N ALA A 628 -12.67 12.03 -23.83
CA ALA A 628 -13.03 13.19 -23.02
C ALA A 628 -14.42 13.07 -22.44
N VAL A 629 -14.55 13.53 -21.18
CA VAL A 629 -15.81 13.52 -20.42
C VAL A 629 -16.02 14.88 -19.76
N ARG A 630 -17.25 15.38 -19.83
CA ARG A 630 -17.74 16.57 -19.10
C ARG A 630 -18.63 16.12 -17.97
N HIS A 631 -18.37 16.63 -16.77
CA HIS A 631 -19.31 16.55 -15.65
C HIS A 631 -20.06 17.88 -15.53
N LYS A 632 -21.36 17.88 -15.84
CA LYS A 632 -22.18 19.09 -16.01
C LYS A 632 -22.35 19.85 -14.68
N GLN A 633 -22.59 19.13 -13.58
CA GLN A 633 -22.82 19.76 -12.26
C GLN A 633 -21.54 20.28 -11.61
N LEU A 634 -20.42 19.58 -11.81
CA LEU A 634 -19.10 20.01 -11.30
C LEU A 634 -18.46 21.06 -12.20
N LEU A 635 -19.07 21.38 -13.35
CA LEU A 635 -18.51 22.27 -14.38
C LEU A 635 -17.06 21.89 -14.71
N GLN A 636 -16.84 20.60 -14.93
CA GLN A 636 -15.52 20.04 -15.12
C GLN A 636 -15.42 19.29 -16.45
N VAL A 637 -14.29 19.45 -17.14
CA VAL A 637 -13.93 18.64 -18.31
C VAL A 637 -12.60 17.97 -18.07
N GLN A 638 -12.55 16.68 -18.35
CA GLN A 638 -11.34 15.88 -18.34
C GLN A 638 -11.11 15.29 -19.72
N ALA A 639 -9.93 15.49 -20.30
CA ALA A 639 -9.62 15.12 -21.67
C ALA A 639 -8.22 14.50 -21.79
N ASN A 640 -8.16 13.34 -22.46
CA ASN A 640 -6.95 12.56 -22.71
C ASN A 640 -6.67 12.55 -24.21
N PHE A 641 -5.77 13.42 -24.67
CA PHE A 641 -5.34 13.52 -26.05
C PHE A 641 -4.18 12.56 -26.29
N TYR A 642 -4.39 11.52 -27.07
CA TYR A 642 -3.34 10.59 -27.49
C TYR A 642 -2.53 11.14 -28.69
N GLN A 643 -3.01 12.19 -29.34
CA GLN A 643 -2.35 12.96 -30.37
C GLN A 643 -2.87 14.40 -30.41
N ALA A 644 -2.27 15.26 -31.24
CA ALA A 644 -2.78 16.60 -31.50
C ALA A 644 -4.23 16.56 -31.96
N GLY A 645 -5.05 17.52 -31.52
CA GLY A 645 -6.46 17.55 -31.88
C GLY A 645 -7.24 18.68 -31.26
N LYS A 646 -8.52 18.74 -31.58
CA LYS A 646 -9.48 19.73 -31.09
C LYS A 646 -10.57 19.06 -30.27
N LEU A 647 -11.03 19.75 -29.26
CA LEU A 647 -12.16 19.34 -28.41
C LEU A 647 -13.11 20.52 -28.24
N ASP A 648 -14.35 20.34 -28.67
CA ASP A 648 -15.46 21.21 -28.30
C ASP A 648 -15.82 20.99 -26.82
N LEU A 649 -15.67 22.04 -26.04
CA LEU A 649 -15.98 22.04 -24.60
C LEU A 649 -17.45 22.41 -24.31
N GLY A 650 -18.24 22.70 -25.36
CA GLY A 650 -19.61 23.22 -25.27
C GLY A 650 -19.65 24.75 -25.20
N ASP A 651 -20.83 25.30 -25.45
CA ASP A 651 -21.09 26.76 -25.42
C ASP A 651 -20.16 27.58 -26.33
N GLY A 652 -19.62 26.97 -27.41
CA GLY A 652 -18.70 27.58 -28.36
C GLY A 652 -17.26 27.69 -27.86
N LEU A 653 -16.91 27.10 -26.74
CA LEU A 653 -15.55 27.02 -26.23
C LEU A 653 -14.81 25.82 -26.82
N GLU A 654 -13.66 26.07 -27.47
CA GLU A 654 -12.83 25.01 -28.08
C GLU A 654 -11.41 25.00 -27.50
N LEU A 655 -10.93 23.81 -27.15
CA LEU A 655 -9.55 23.52 -26.80
C LEU A 655 -8.85 22.86 -27.99
N THR A 656 -7.72 23.41 -28.44
CA THR A 656 -6.85 22.79 -29.45
C THR A 656 -5.51 22.43 -28.82
N MET A 657 -5.18 21.14 -28.82
CA MET A 657 -3.87 20.63 -28.36
C MET A 657 -2.91 20.48 -29.55
N ASP A 658 -1.71 21.02 -29.45
CA ASP A 658 -0.68 20.93 -30.51
C ASP A 658 0.02 19.55 -30.53
N GLY A 659 -0.17 18.75 -29.48
CA GLY A 659 0.39 17.40 -29.30
C GLY A 659 -0.40 16.57 -28.29
N PRO A 660 0.07 15.34 -28.00
CA PRO A 660 -0.54 14.50 -26.97
C PRO A 660 -0.37 15.12 -25.57
N GLY A 661 -1.33 14.84 -24.68
CA GLY A 661 -1.31 15.33 -23.30
C GLY A 661 -2.65 15.12 -22.60
N LEU A 662 -2.64 15.22 -21.29
CA LEU A 662 -3.85 15.13 -20.46
C LEU A 662 -4.19 16.49 -19.87
N VAL A 663 -5.49 16.79 -19.84
CA VAL A 663 -6.02 18.08 -19.39
C VAL A 663 -7.23 17.85 -18.47
N LEU A 664 -7.25 18.56 -17.35
CA LEU A 664 -8.39 18.66 -16.45
C LEU A 664 -8.72 20.14 -16.31
N LEU A 665 -9.96 20.51 -16.58
CA LEU A 665 -10.46 21.90 -16.58
C LEU A 665 -11.58 22.05 -15.56
N HIS A 666 -11.53 23.14 -14.81
CA HIS A 666 -12.67 23.63 -14.03
C HIS A 666 -13.20 24.90 -14.70
N LEU A 667 -14.50 24.95 -14.91
CA LEU A 667 -15.18 26.00 -15.64
C LEU A 667 -16.06 26.83 -14.68
N ASP A 668 -16.20 28.12 -15.00
CA ASP A 668 -17.24 29.00 -14.46
C ASP A 668 -17.87 29.70 -15.67
N GLY A 669 -19.01 29.16 -16.11
CA GLY A 669 -19.60 29.50 -17.41
C GLY A 669 -18.63 29.15 -18.54
N GLN A 670 -18.25 30.14 -19.35
CA GLN A 670 -17.26 30.00 -20.43
C GLN A 670 -15.81 30.26 -19.98
N ASN A 671 -15.59 30.55 -18.68
CA ASN A 671 -14.25 30.84 -18.18
C ASN A 671 -13.61 29.57 -17.61
N ILE A 672 -12.35 29.34 -17.90
CA ILE A 672 -11.53 28.34 -17.23
C ILE A 672 -10.92 29.00 -15.99
N VAL A 673 -11.27 28.51 -14.81
CA VAL A 673 -10.82 29.07 -13.52
C VAL A 673 -9.65 28.30 -12.94
N LYS A 674 -9.55 26.99 -13.23
CA LYS A 674 -8.44 26.14 -12.83
C LYS A 674 -8.19 25.09 -13.90
N MET A 675 -6.93 24.73 -14.08
CA MET A 675 -6.52 23.72 -15.05
C MET A 675 -5.39 22.87 -14.46
N ALA A 676 -5.39 21.57 -14.75
CA ALA A 676 -4.22 20.74 -14.57
C ALA A 676 -3.84 20.10 -15.90
N VAL A 677 -2.54 19.98 -16.16
CA VAL A 677 -2.02 19.31 -17.36
C VAL A 677 -0.88 18.35 -17.01
N SER A 678 -0.71 17.30 -17.81
CA SER A 678 0.43 16.40 -17.68
C SER A 678 0.83 15.79 -19.02
N ASP A 679 2.10 15.36 -19.13
CA ASP A 679 2.62 14.55 -20.25
C ASP A 679 2.84 13.11 -19.78
N PRO A 680 1.94 12.16 -20.11
CA PRO A 680 2.10 10.75 -19.79
C PRO A 680 3.34 10.11 -20.41
N SER A 681 3.84 10.65 -21.54
CA SER A 681 5.01 10.11 -22.23
C SER A 681 6.33 10.46 -21.51
N ARG A 682 6.32 11.53 -20.67
CA ARG A 682 7.47 12.07 -19.93
C ARG A 682 8.62 12.58 -20.84
N LYS A 683 8.28 12.97 -22.07
CA LYS A 683 9.25 13.40 -23.09
C LYS A 683 9.24 14.90 -23.30
N LEU A 684 8.13 15.55 -22.95
CA LEU A 684 7.95 16.97 -23.18
C LEU A 684 8.48 17.77 -21.98
N ASN A 685 9.20 18.82 -22.25
CA ASN A 685 9.53 19.87 -21.28
C ASN A 685 8.55 21.06 -21.35
N ARG A 686 7.74 21.13 -22.41
CA ARG A 686 6.68 22.14 -22.59
C ARG A 686 5.47 21.52 -23.28
N MET A 687 4.29 21.97 -22.87
CA MET A 687 3.03 21.67 -23.53
C MET A 687 2.46 22.94 -24.16
N HIS A 688 1.96 22.84 -25.39
CA HIS A 688 1.36 23.94 -26.11
C HIS A 688 -0.08 23.60 -26.45
N PHE A 689 -0.97 24.55 -26.22
CA PHE A 689 -2.37 24.46 -26.60
C PHE A 689 -3.00 25.83 -26.81
N GLN A 690 -4.18 25.86 -27.40
CA GLN A 690 -4.91 27.05 -27.73
C GLN A 690 -6.36 26.95 -27.24
N LEU A 691 -6.91 28.08 -26.82
CA LEU A 691 -8.31 28.23 -26.43
C LEU A 691 -8.90 29.42 -27.18
N ASN A 692 -10.08 29.26 -27.74
CA ASN A 692 -10.82 30.34 -28.40
C ASN A 692 -11.53 31.25 -27.37
N SER A 693 -10.90 31.46 -26.26
CA SER A 693 -11.36 32.34 -25.16
C SER A 693 -10.14 33.01 -24.50
N LYS A 694 -10.39 34.18 -23.88
CA LYS A 694 -9.35 34.88 -23.13
C LYS A 694 -9.09 34.16 -21.81
N LEU A 695 -7.95 33.50 -21.70
CA LEU A 695 -7.52 32.80 -20.51
C LEU A 695 -6.80 33.75 -19.54
N ASN A 696 -7.22 33.74 -18.27
CA ASN A 696 -6.60 34.52 -17.21
C ASN A 696 -6.34 33.64 -15.98
N LEU A 697 -5.31 32.76 -16.08
CA LEU A 697 -4.89 31.92 -14.96
C LEU A 697 -3.65 32.54 -14.30
N GLN A 698 -3.59 32.47 -12.98
CA GLN A 698 -2.44 32.89 -12.19
C GLN A 698 -1.39 31.77 -12.16
N GLY A 699 -0.12 32.12 -12.03
CA GLY A 699 0.97 31.16 -11.86
C GLY A 699 2.24 31.53 -12.65
N THR A 700 3.35 30.91 -12.31
CA THR A 700 4.67 31.15 -12.91
C THR A 700 5.08 30.04 -13.90
N GLN A 701 4.40 28.93 -13.92
CA GLN A 701 4.74 27.77 -14.74
C GLN A 701 4.13 27.81 -16.15
N HIS A 702 3.45 28.91 -16.52
CA HIS A 702 2.85 29.06 -17.84
C HIS A 702 3.00 30.48 -18.39
N ARG A 703 2.78 30.58 -19.69
CA ARG A 703 2.67 31.85 -20.43
C ARG A 703 1.42 31.80 -21.29
N VAL A 704 0.63 32.87 -21.23
CA VAL A 704 -0.54 33.08 -22.09
C VAL A 704 -0.27 34.22 -23.00
N ALA A 705 -0.34 34.03 -24.30
CA ALA A 705 -0.32 35.09 -25.33
C ALA A 705 -1.73 35.20 -25.90
N TRP A 706 -2.39 36.34 -25.64
CA TRP A 706 -3.70 36.65 -26.21
C TRP A 706 -3.59 37.22 -27.62
N ASP A 707 -4.20 36.54 -28.58
CA ASP A 707 -4.33 36.99 -29.96
C ASP A 707 -5.74 37.61 -30.17
N ALA A 708 -5.82 38.92 -30.12
CA ALA A 708 -7.09 39.64 -30.18
C ALA A 708 -7.74 39.63 -31.57
N GLU A 709 -6.97 39.40 -32.62
CA GLU A 709 -7.47 39.33 -34.00
C GLU A 709 -8.25 38.01 -34.23
N HIS A 710 -7.72 36.90 -33.70
CA HIS A 710 -8.30 35.57 -33.87
C HIS A 710 -9.11 35.09 -32.65
N TRP A 711 -9.15 35.87 -31.59
CA TRP A 711 -9.83 35.51 -30.33
C TRP A 711 -9.27 34.23 -29.72
N ILE A 712 -7.96 34.07 -29.70
CA ILE A 712 -7.28 32.85 -29.25
C ILE A 712 -6.27 33.19 -28.14
N SER A 713 -6.34 32.45 -27.02
CA SER A 713 -5.26 32.36 -26.06
C SER A 713 -4.31 31.20 -26.45
N LYS A 714 -3.05 31.55 -26.77
CA LYS A 714 -1.96 30.60 -27.01
C LYS A 714 -1.22 30.37 -25.69
N VAL A 715 -1.28 29.14 -25.19
CA VAL A 715 -0.76 28.77 -23.88
C VAL A 715 0.48 27.88 -24.02
N THR A 716 1.51 28.19 -23.27
CA THR A 716 2.69 27.34 -23.12
C THR A 716 2.88 27.06 -21.64
N VAL A 717 2.87 25.78 -21.26
CA VAL A 717 3.10 25.32 -19.89
C VAL A 717 4.47 24.66 -19.81
N GLN A 718 5.28 25.06 -18.82
CA GLN A 718 6.53 24.38 -18.48
C GLN A 718 6.20 23.10 -17.70
N LEU A 719 6.61 21.96 -18.21
CA LEU A 719 6.36 20.65 -17.58
C LEU A 719 7.52 20.25 -16.67
N PRO A 720 7.25 19.42 -15.64
CA PRO A 720 8.27 18.86 -14.77
C PRO A 720 9.23 17.93 -15.52
N GLU A 721 10.50 18.00 -15.15
CA GLU A 721 11.57 17.24 -15.78
C GLU A 721 12.23 16.25 -14.79
N GLY A 722 13.03 15.33 -15.31
CA GLY A 722 13.82 14.38 -14.52
C GLY A 722 12.95 13.45 -13.69
N GLU A 723 13.18 13.41 -12.38
CA GLU A 723 12.46 12.54 -11.44
C GLU A 723 10.98 12.94 -11.24
N PHE A 724 10.58 14.14 -11.68
CA PHE A 724 9.21 14.66 -11.61
C PHE A 724 8.47 14.60 -12.95
N ALA A 725 9.13 14.15 -14.04
CA ALA A 725 8.49 14.01 -15.34
C ALA A 725 7.28 13.07 -15.26
N GLY A 726 6.14 13.54 -15.81
CA GLY A 726 4.84 12.82 -15.76
C GLY A 726 3.96 13.23 -14.58
N SER A 727 4.43 14.06 -13.64
CA SER A 727 3.57 14.70 -12.65
C SER A 727 2.75 15.83 -13.26
N SER A 728 1.63 16.17 -12.63
CA SER A 728 0.75 17.25 -13.10
C SER A 728 1.30 18.63 -12.79
N VAL A 729 0.98 19.61 -13.65
CA VAL A 729 1.12 21.05 -13.38
C VAL A 729 -0.27 21.62 -13.19
N ILE A 730 -0.50 22.28 -12.06
CA ILE A 730 -1.78 22.91 -11.72
C ILE A 730 -1.64 24.41 -11.98
N LEU A 731 -2.60 25.00 -12.69
CA LEU A 731 -2.69 26.40 -13.08
C LEU A 731 -4.00 27.00 -12.59
N GLY A 732 -3.95 28.20 -12.02
CA GLY A 732 -5.10 28.81 -11.33
C GLY A 732 -5.21 28.31 -9.87
N ASP A 733 -6.05 28.98 -9.11
CA ASP A 733 -6.26 28.73 -7.66
C ASP A 733 -7.31 27.65 -7.41
#